data_fbf578054243044e2a94ea94db53db7e
#
_entry.id   fbf578054243044e2a94ea94db53db7e
#
_cell.length_a   1.000
_cell.length_b   1.000
_cell.length_c   1.000
_cell.angle_alpha   90.00
_cell.angle_beta   90.00
_cell.angle_gamma   90.00
#
_symmetry.space_group_name_H-M   'P 1'
#
loop_
_entity.id
_entity.type
_entity.pdbx_description
1 polymer ?
#
loop_
_entity_poly.entity_id
_entity_poly.type
_entity_poly.pdbx_seq_one_letter_code
_entity_poly.pdbx_strand_id
1 'polypeptide(L)'
;MSKAILLNTGWTFTKEGHDEPVTLPHTWNAVDGQDGGNDYYRGTCSYTRNLEKPELSDGDRAVLQFDGVAMTAVVNLNGEKVAEHKGGYSTFRVDITNALHDGANELIVSVDNSDNDTVYPQKADFTFYGGIYRDVTLHVVPAAHFALAENGAVPVKVTPAVTDLAERRCEVTVEAFVVGAQSVNFTLDGQQTSAAVKDGTARAVFTLEHARLWDGLDDPYLYTVTARLDNGETETTRFGCRKFEIDPQKGFILNGHPYPLRGVSRHQDRKGAGVAITKEMMEEDMALILEMGANTIRLAHYQHAQAFYDLCDEKGLVIWAEIPYITMHMHNGRANTLTQMEELIVQNYNHPCIAVWGLSNEITAASAVNEELLENHRALNDLAHKLDPTRPTTMANVFMLEITSPILEIPDVNSYNLYFGWYLGELDQNDDFFDTYHAKYPDRCIGFSEYGADANPAYQSAHPEKGDYTETYQCVYHEHMAKMIADRPWLWATHVWNMFDFAADGRDEGGKNGENQKGLVTFDRKIKKDAFYLYKAYWSKQPFVHTCGSRYVDRTEDVTEVRVYSNLPEVSLYKDGHLVETKKGGKVFVFNVPITGKHSIEARAGAYSSVILVNKATEPNPAYAMSNRQVVNNWFDGELDETCWSIKDNMAAAMADAKVGPVLKAITDKAAAARGDVAAAVKDNPALVAMMERAMQRMTVEGMLKQAGADAESIKQLNRVLQGIKKDV
;
A
#
# COMPACT_ATOMS: atom_id res chain seq x y z
N MET A 1 -24.62 -29.73 11.28
CA MET A 1 -23.26 -29.17 11.33
C MET A 1 -23.05 -28.27 10.12
N SER A 2 -22.45 -27.13 10.35
CA SER A 2 -22.17 -26.13 9.29
C SER A 2 -21.35 -26.71 8.14
N LYS A 3 -21.62 -26.25 6.92
CA LYS A 3 -20.87 -26.59 5.70
C LYS A 3 -20.52 -25.28 4.97
N ALA A 4 -19.31 -25.21 4.44
CA ALA A 4 -18.87 -24.15 3.56
C ALA A 4 -18.60 -24.75 2.16
N ILE A 5 -19.25 -24.21 1.15
CA ILE A 5 -19.18 -24.69 -0.25
C ILE A 5 -18.57 -23.58 -1.08
N LEU A 6 -17.37 -23.81 -1.61
CA LEU A 6 -16.69 -22.87 -2.47
C LEU A 6 -17.38 -22.78 -3.85
N LEU A 7 -17.73 -21.58 -4.25
CA LEU A 7 -18.48 -21.32 -5.49
C LEU A 7 -17.62 -20.64 -6.59
N ASN A 8 -16.34 -20.91 -6.67
CA ASN A 8 -15.43 -20.24 -7.60
C ASN A 8 -15.57 -20.67 -9.06
N THR A 9 -16.21 -21.79 -9.36
CA THR A 9 -16.37 -22.32 -10.71
C THR A 9 -17.81 -22.23 -11.21
N GLY A 10 -18.01 -22.29 -12.52
CA GLY A 10 -19.35 -22.30 -13.13
C GLY A 10 -19.99 -20.92 -13.24
N TRP A 11 -19.20 -19.88 -13.33
CA TRP A 11 -19.64 -18.52 -13.60
C TRP A 11 -19.60 -18.19 -15.10
N THR A 12 -20.58 -17.42 -15.55
CA THR A 12 -20.58 -16.70 -16.83
C THR A 12 -20.39 -15.23 -16.55
N PHE A 13 -19.33 -14.65 -17.05
CA PHE A 13 -19.08 -13.21 -17.02
C PHE A 13 -19.65 -12.57 -18.28
N THR A 14 -20.37 -11.45 -18.12
CA THR A 14 -20.97 -10.70 -19.24
C THR A 14 -20.49 -9.25 -19.20
N LYS A 15 -19.84 -8.82 -20.28
CA LYS A 15 -19.42 -7.45 -20.53
C LYS A 15 -19.97 -6.99 -21.87
N GLU A 16 -20.73 -5.87 -21.88
CA GLU A 16 -21.29 -5.28 -23.10
C GLU A 16 -22.06 -6.29 -23.99
N GLY A 17 -22.77 -7.24 -23.34
CA GLY A 17 -23.55 -8.27 -24.03
C GLY A 17 -22.74 -9.46 -24.56
N HIS A 18 -21.45 -9.53 -24.25
CA HIS A 18 -20.59 -10.68 -24.57
C HIS A 18 -20.39 -11.55 -23.33
N ASP A 19 -20.72 -12.83 -23.50
CA ASP A 19 -20.61 -13.83 -22.44
C ASP A 19 -19.33 -14.64 -22.57
N GLU A 20 -18.65 -14.87 -21.43
CA GLU A 20 -17.52 -15.80 -21.35
C GLU A 20 -17.55 -16.62 -20.04
N PRO A 21 -17.16 -17.90 -20.07
CA PRO A 21 -17.04 -18.69 -18.86
C PRO A 21 -15.79 -18.27 -18.08
N VAL A 22 -15.95 -18.03 -16.78
CA VAL A 22 -14.84 -17.63 -15.89
C VAL A 22 -14.79 -18.48 -14.63
N THR A 23 -13.61 -18.50 -14.03
CA THR A 23 -13.36 -19.03 -12.69
C THR A 23 -12.86 -17.91 -11.80
N LEU A 24 -13.39 -17.81 -10.55
CA LEU A 24 -12.93 -16.85 -9.58
C LEU A 24 -11.62 -17.32 -8.90
N PRO A 25 -10.76 -16.39 -8.51
CA PRO A 25 -10.87 -14.92 -8.60
C PRO A 25 -10.76 -14.42 -10.07
N HIS A 26 -11.53 -13.37 -10.40
CA HIS A 26 -11.56 -12.81 -11.75
C HIS A 26 -11.65 -11.28 -11.72
N THR A 27 -10.92 -10.61 -12.60
CA THR A 27 -11.05 -9.19 -12.93
C THR A 27 -11.02 -8.99 -14.43
N TRP A 28 -11.89 -8.11 -14.94
CA TRP A 28 -11.89 -7.79 -16.36
C TRP A 28 -10.79 -6.80 -16.79
N ASN A 29 -10.10 -6.19 -15.78
CA ASN A 29 -9.01 -5.24 -16.02
C ASN A 29 -7.61 -5.86 -15.88
N ALA A 30 -7.48 -7.19 -15.98
CA ALA A 30 -6.19 -7.85 -15.86
C ALA A 30 -5.17 -7.46 -16.94
N VAL A 31 -5.65 -6.94 -18.08
CA VAL A 31 -4.82 -6.52 -19.21
C VAL A 31 -4.97 -5.01 -19.45
N ASP A 32 -6.18 -4.54 -19.76
CA ASP A 32 -6.44 -3.13 -20.10
C ASP A 32 -6.16 -2.15 -18.96
N GLY A 33 -6.16 -2.57 -17.71
CA GLY A 33 -5.79 -1.76 -16.55
C GLY A 33 -4.29 -1.71 -16.25
N GLN A 34 -3.44 -2.24 -17.14
CA GLN A 34 -1.99 -2.38 -16.96
C GLN A 34 -1.17 -2.00 -18.21
N ASP A 35 -1.80 -1.54 -19.28
CA ASP A 35 -1.13 -1.27 -20.55
C ASP A 35 -0.97 0.23 -20.86
N GLY A 36 -1.52 1.08 -20.01
CA GLY A 36 -1.46 2.53 -20.12
C GLY A 36 -2.56 3.11 -21.01
N GLY A 37 -2.63 4.43 -21.03
CA GLY A 37 -3.63 5.15 -21.81
C GLY A 37 -4.73 5.77 -20.97
N ASN A 38 -4.89 5.32 -19.71
CA ASN A 38 -5.96 5.74 -18.81
C ASN A 38 -7.36 5.52 -19.42
N ASP A 39 -7.51 4.45 -20.19
CA ASP A 39 -8.70 4.13 -20.98
C ASP A 39 -9.28 2.74 -20.67
N TYR A 40 -8.80 2.09 -19.59
CA TYR A 40 -9.32 0.80 -19.15
C TYR A 40 -10.83 0.87 -18.87
N TYR A 41 -11.51 -0.24 -19.13
CA TYR A 41 -12.95 -0.28 -18.99
C TYR A 41 -13.40 -0.08 -17.55
N ARG A 42 -14.20 0.97 -17.33
CA ARG A 42 -14.89 1.25 -16.08
C ARG A 42 -16.39 1.30 -16.35
N GLY A 43 -17.15 0.41 -15.72
CA GLY A 43 -18.58 0.30 -15.94
C GLY A 43 -19.17 -0.93 -15.25
N THR A 44 -20.45 -1.18 -15.54
CA THR A 44 -21.18 -2.32 -14.96
C THR A 44 -20.98 -3.58 -15.82
N CYS A 45 -20.54 -4.66 -15.19
CA CYS A 45 -20.51 -6.01 -15.73
C CYS A 45 -21.34 -6.95 -14.85
N SER A 46 -21.67 -8.15 -15.35
CA SER A 46 -22.40 -9.12 -14.54
C SER A 46 -21.74 -10.49 -14.52
N TYR A 47 -21.92 -11.18 -13.41
CA TYR A 47 -21.54 -12.56 -13.20
C TYR A 47 -22.79 -13.37 -12.92
N THR A 48 -23.06 -14.38 -13.74
CA THR A 48 -24.23 -15.26 -13.60
C THR A 48 -23.82 -16.68 -13.30
N ARG A 49 -24.55 -17.32 -12.42
CA ARG A 49 -24.34 -18.70 -12.04
C ARG A 49 -25.65 -19.37 -11.65
N ASN A 50 -25.83 -20.66 -12.00
CA ASN A 50 -26.86 -21.48 -11.42
C ASN A 50 -26.41 -22.02 -10.04
N LEU A 51 -27.27 -21.87 -9.05
CA LEU A 51 -27.08 -22.36 -7.69
C LEU A 51 -28.16 -23.38 -7.35
N GLU A 52 -27.73 -24.62 -7.10
CA GLU A 52 -28.66 -25.64 -6.59
C GLU A 52 -29.01 -25.34 -5.12
N LYS A 53 -30.30 -25.41 -4.80
CA LYS A 53 -30.73 -25.24 -3.41
C LYS A 53 -30.10 -26.35 -2.54
N PRO A 54 -29.34 -25.98 -1.50
CA PRO A 54 -28.81 -26.99 -0.57
C PRO A 54 -29.96 -27.62 0.25
N GLU A 55 -29.70 -28.81 0.77
CA GLU A 55 -30.60 -29.44 1.75
C GLU A 55 -30.61 -28.58 3.01
N LEU A 56 -31.79 -28.07 3.39
CA LEU A 56 -32.02 -27.27 4.60
C LEU A 56 -33.05 -27.98 5.46
N SER A 57 -32.71 -28.22 6.76
CA SER A 57 -33.66 -28.61 7.79
C SER A 57 -34.40 -27.36 8.30
N ASP A 58 -35.43 -27.53 9.10
CA ASP A 58 -36.18 -26.43 9.69
C ASP A 58 -35.26 -25.56 10.58
N GLY A 59 -35.24 -24.27 10.29
CA GLY A 59 -34.39 -23.28 10.97
C GLY A 59 -32.98 -23.17 10.42
N ASP A 60 -32.53 -24.03 9.49
CA ASP A 60 -31.22 -23.88 8.82
C ASP A 60 -31.17 -22.62 7.98
N ARG A 61 -29.97 -22.11 7.75
CA ARG A 61 -29.73 -20.91 6.92
C ARG A 61 -28.75 -21.22 5.80
N ALA A 62 -28.95 -20.57 4.66
CA ALA A 62 -28.04 -20.50 3.53
C ALA A 62 -27.54 -19.07 3.36
N VAL A 63 -26.24 -18.85 3.56
CA VAL A 63 -25.64 -17.51 3.55
C VAL A 63 -24.53 -17.48 2.51
N LEU A 64 -24.64 -16.59 1.51
CA LEU A 64 -23.55 -16.31 0.58
C LEU A 64 -22.55 -15.35 1.22
N GLN A 65 -21.26 -15.64 1.05
CA GLN A 65 -20.16 -14.79 1.42
C GLN A 65 -19.36 -14.43 0.18
N PHE A 66 -19.07 -13.14 0.03
CA PHE A 66 -18.18 -12.60 -1.00
C PHE A 66 -16.99 -11.97 -0.29
N ASP A 67 -15.77 -12.43 -0.59
CA ASP A 67 -14.57 -11.96 0.09
C ASP A 67 -13.97 -10.69 -0.54
N GLY A 68 -14.43 -10.31 -1.72
CA GLY A 68 -14.06 -9.05 -2.36
C GLY A 68 -14.68 -8.89 -3.74
N VAL A 69 -15.45 -7.81 -3.92
CA VAL A 69 -16.12 -7.45 -5.19
C VAL A 69 -15.94 -5.96 -5.44
N ALA A 70 -15.19 -5.60 -6.44
CA ALA A 70 -14.84 -4.20 -6.68
C ALA A 70 -15.62 -3.58 -7.84
N MET A 71 -16.19 -2.37 -7.65
CA MET A 71 -16.19 -1.52 -6.43
C MET A 71 -17.53 -1.59 -5.71
N THR A 72 -18.62 -1.78 -6.44
CA THR A 72 -19.98 -1.98 -5.90
C THR A 72 -20.55 -3.28 -6.41
N ALA A 73 -21.37 -3.93 -5.61
CA ALA A 73 -22.04 -5.18 -5.96
C ALA A 73 -23.55 -5.07 -5.70
N VAL A 74 -24.34 -5.54 -6.66
CA VAL A 74 -25.77 -5.81 -6.47
C VAL A 74 -26.01 -7.29 -6.71
N VAL A 75 -26.46 -8.00 -5.67
CA VAL A 75 -26.71 -9.44 -5.72
C VAL A 75 -28.21 -9.67 -5.94
N ASN A 76 -28.55 -10.37 -7.03
CA ASN A 76 -29.89 -10.79 -7.36
C ASN A 76 -29.99 -12.31 -7.35
N LEU A 77 -31.06 -12.84 -6.77
CA LEU A 77 -31.37 -14.25 -6.79
C LEU A 77 -32.80 -14.45 -7.35
N ASN A 78 -32.95 -15.24 -8.42
CA ASN A 78 -34.23 -15.48 -9.08
C ASN A 78 -34.96 -14.19 -9.52
N GLY A 79 -34.20 -13.16 -9.91
CA GLY A 79 -34.72 -11.85 -10.34
C GLY A 79 -35.03 -10.86 -9.20
N GLU A 80 -34.89 -11.25 -7.95
CA GLU A 80 -35.06 -10.38 -6.79
C GLU A 80 -33.73 -9.90 -6.22
N LYS A 81 -33.60 -8.60 -5.93
CA LYS A 81 -32.43 -8.05 -5.26
C LYS A 81 -32.37 -8.51 -3.82
N VAL A 82 -31.33 -9.25 -3.45
CA VAL A 82 -31.13 -9.77 -2.08
C VAL A 82 -30.07 -9.00 -1.30
N ALA A 83 -29.11 -8.34 -1.97
CA ALA A 83 -28.12 -7.50 -1.31
C ALA A 83 -27.55 -6.42 -2.23
N GLU A 84 -26.98 -5.39 -1.62
CA GLU A 84 -26.12 -4.40 -2.25
C GLU A 84 -24.94 -4.12 -1.30
N HIS A 85 -23.72 -4.06 -1.84
CA HIS A 85 -22.54 -3.72 -1.08
C HIS A 85 -21.73 -2.63 -1.79
N LYS A 86 -21.23 -1.66 -1.02
CA LYS A 86 -20.44 -0.51 -1.50
C LYS A 86 -19.10 -0.47 -0.79
N GLY A 87 -18.05 -0.75 -1.55
CA GLY A 87 -16.68 -0.88 -1.06
C GLY A 87 -16.05 -2.15 -1.62
N GLY A 88 -14.93 -1.99 -2.35
CA GLY A 88 -14.40 -3.08 -3.18
C GLY A 88 -13.53 -4.09 -2.45
N TYR A 89 -13.25 -3.91 -1.14
CA TYR A 89 -12.09 -4.58 -0.55
C TYR A 89 -12.40 -5.44 0.68
N SER A 90 -13.61 -5.37 1.21
CA SER A 90 -14.06 -6.09 2.40
C SER A 90 -14.97 -7.27 2.06
N THR A 91 -15.08 -8.21 3.00
CA THR A 91 -16.02 -9.31 2.94
C THR A 91 -17.43 -8.81 3.28
N PHE A 92 -18.43 -9.29 2.54
CA PHE A 92 -19.82 -9.12 2.93
C PHE A 92 -20.61 -10.43 2.80
N ARG A 93 -21.71 -10.55 3.54
CA ARG A 93 -22.55 -11.72 3.55
C ARG A 93 -23.99 -11.37 3.31
N VAL A 94 -24.73 -12.31 2.72
CA VAL A 94 -26.17 -12.20 2.50
C VAL A 94 -26.89 -13.50 2.79
N ASP A 95 -27.90 -13.46 3.66
CA ASP A 95 -28.80 -14.59 3.90
C ASP A 95 -29.78 -14.75 2.73
N ILE A 96 -29.66 -15.84 1.99
CA ILE A 96 -30.47 -16.15 0.82
C ILE A 96 -31.53 -17.21 1.10
N THR A 97 -31.69 -17.66 2.34
CA THR A 97 -32.55 -18.80 2.73
C THR A 97 -33.95 -18.69 2.17
N ASN A 98 -34.57 -17.51 2.33
CA ASN A 98 -35.96 -17.27 1.93
C ASN A 98 -36.15 -16.98 0.44
N ALA A 99 -35.08 -16.68 -0.28
CA ALA A 99 -35.09 -16.40 -1.72
C ALA A 99 -34.78 -17.64 -2.58
N LEU A 100 -34.41 -18.77 -1.94
CA LEU A 100 -34.13 -20.03 -2.63
C LEU A 100 -35.41 -20.77 -2.99
N HIS A 101 -35.54 -21.13 -4.26
CA HIS A 101 -36.56 -22.02 -4.78
C HIS A 101 -36.03 -23.47 -4.84
N ASP A 102 -36.93 -24.46 -4.89
CA ASP A 102 -36.54 -25.85 -5.06
C ASP A 102 -35.90 -26.05 -6.46
N GLY A 103 -34.76 -26.74 -6.51
CA GLY A 103 -33.98 -26.96 -7.72
C GLY A 103 -32.99 -25.82 -8.01
N ALA A 104 -32.84 -25.49 -9.29
CA ALA A 104 -31.89 -24.49 -9.76
C ALA A 104 -32.36 -23.07 -9.48
N ASN A 105 -31.44 -22.23 -9.00
CA ASN A 105 -31.66 -20.82 -8.73
C ASN A 105 -30.66 -19.99 -9.54
N GLU A 106 -31.13 -18.94 -10.18
CA GLU A 106 -30.27 -18.04 -10.94
C GLU A 106 -29.70 -16.96 -10.01
N LEU A 107 -28.40 -17.01 -9.81
CA LEU A 107 -27.65 -16.00 -9.06
C LEU A 107 -26.98 -15.04 -10.05
N ILE A 108 -27.29 -13.74 -9.97
CA ILE A 108 -26.67 -12.69 -10.78
C ILE A 108 -26.05 -11.67 -9.84
N VAL A 109 -24.75 -11.40 -10.05
CA VAL A 109 -24.01 -10.35 -9.34
C VAL A 109 -23.64 -9.27 -10.35
N SER A 110 -24.28 -8.11 -10.26
CA SER A 110 -23.90 -6.93 -11.04
C SER A 110 -22.78 -6.20 -10.28
N VAL A 111 -21.66 -6.01 -10.96
CA VAL A 111 -20.44 -5.41 -10.40
C VAL A 111 -20.12 -4.15 -11.19
N ASP A 112 -19.84 -3.04 -10.50
CA ASP A 112 -19.59 -1.75 -11.12
C ASP A 112 -18.34 -1.09 -10.53
N ASN A 113 -17.40 -0.67 -11.41
CA ASN A 113 -16.21 0.11 -11.05
C ASN A 113 -16.19 1.50 -11.71
N SER A 114 -17.33 1.99 -12.21
CA SER A 114 -17.45 3.32 -12.79
C SER A 114 -17.26 4.44 -11.76
N ASP A 115 -17.15 5.68 -12.26
CA ASP A 115 -17.03 6.85 -11.40
C ASP A 115 -18.26 7.00 -10.49
N ASN A 116 -18.01 7.22 -9.20
CA ASN A 116 -19.02 7.25 -8.17
C ASN A 116 -18.60 8.19 -7.02
N ASP A 117 -19.41 9.20 -6.72
CA ASP A 117 -19.12 10.17 -5.66
C ASP A 117 -19.50 9.71 -4.24
N THR A 118 -20.03 8.48 -4.12
CA THR A 118 -20.44 7.89 -2.83
C THR A 118 -19.58 6.74 -2.34
N VAL A 119 -18.60 6.26 -3.15
CA VAL A 119 -17.78 5.09 -2.85
C VAL A 119 -16.29 5.40 -3.07
N TYR A 120 -15.45 5.10 -2.10
CA TYR A 120 -13.99 5.23 -2.19
C TYR A 120 -13.32 3.94 -2.67
N PRO A 121 -12.19 4.09 -3.41
CA PRO A 121 -11.53 5.31 -3.91
C PRO A 121 -12.08 5.77 -5.26
N GLN A 122 -11.85 7.06 -5.62
CA GLN A 122 -12.22 7.58 -6.95
C GLN A 122 -11.07 8.29 -7.67
N LYS A 123 -10.05 8.71 -6.94
CA LYS A 123 -8.86 9.35 -7.50
C LYS A 123 -7.63 8.92 -6.72
N ALA A 124 -6.71 8.24 -7.40
CA ALA A 124 -5.44 7.80 -6.84
C ALA A 124 -4.49 7.36 -7.95
N ASP A 125 -3.23 7.11 -7.60
CA ASP A 125 -2.18 6.69 -8.52
C ASP A 125 -2.08 5.16 -8.62
N PHE A 126 -3.22 4.50 -8.87
CA PHE A 126 -3.29 3.07 -9.15
C PHE A 126 -4.57 2.71 -9.91
N THR A 127 -4.59 1.58 -10.58
CA THR A 127 -5.73 1.10 -11.37
C THR A 127 -6.88 0.66 -10.45
N PHE A 128 -8.11 1.13 -10.73
CA PHE A 128 -9.33 0.71 -10.03
C PHE A 128 -9.95 -0.50 -10.72
N TYR A 129 -9.47 -1.67 -10.38
CA TYR A 129 -9.93 -2.92 -10.94
C TYR A 129 -11.40 -3.19 -10.64
N GLY A 130 -12.10 -3.83 -11.59
CA GLY A 130 -13.45 -4.33 -11.40
C GLY A 130 -13.49 -5.86 -11.44
N GLY A 131 -14.40 -6.48 -10.68
CA GLY A 131 -14.61 -7.93 -10.71
C GLY A 131 -14.96 -8.56 -9.37
N ILE A 132 -15.30 -9.85 -9.42
CA ILE A 132 -15.32 -10.72 -8.23
C ILE A 132 -13.92 -11.33 -8.13
N TYR A 133 -13.04 -10.64 -7.41
CA TYR A 133 -11.61 -10.91 -7.44
C TYR A 133 -11.07 -11.67 -6.22
N ARG A 134 -11.99 -12.15 -5.37
CA ARG A 134 -11.73 -13.09 -4.27
C ARG A 134 -12.80 -14.18 -4.27
N ASP A 135 -12.72 -15.08 -3.29
CA ASP A 135 -13.60 -16.23 -3.20
C ASP A 135 -15.07 -15.87 -2.97
N VAL A 136 -15.95 -16.74 -3.46
CA VAL A 136 -17.37 -16.76 -3.11
C VAL A 136 -17.69 -18.08 -2.45
N THR A 137 -18.30 -18.03 -1.25
CA THR A 137 -18.63 -19.22 -0.46
C THR A 137 -20.11 -19.24 -0.08
N LEU A 138 -20.75 -20.39 -0.22
CA LEU A 138 -22.08 -20.64 0.34
C LEU A 138 -21.92 -21.38 1.69
N HIS A 139 -22.32 -20.70 2.75
CA HIS A 139 -22.43 -21.31 4.08
C HIS A 139 -23.82 -21.88 4.28
N VAL A 140 -23.91 -23.12 4.67
CA VAL A 140 -25.12 -23.78 5.16
C VAL A 140 -24.94 -24.05 6.64
N VAL A 141 -25.75 -23.41 7.46
CA VAL A 141 -25.61 -23.44 8.91
C VAL A 141 -26.90 -23.88 9.59
N PRO A 142 -26.82 -24.65 10.68
CA PRO A 142 -28.02 -25.11 11.43
C PRO A 142 -28.69 -23.94 12.15
N ALA A 143 -29.90 -24.19 12.70
CA ALA A 143 -30.66 -23.20 13.47
C ALA A 143 -29.86 -22.58 14.64
N ALA A 144 -29.03 -23.39 15.31
CA ALA A 144 -28.07 -22.89 16.28
C ALA A 144 -26.66 -22.89 15.67
N HIS A 145 -26.08 -21.72 15.47
CA HIS A 145 -24.79 -21.54 14.79
C HIS A 145 -24.03 -20.30 15.28
N PHE A 146 -22.77 -20.19 14.91
CA PHE A 146 -21.97 -18.96 15.05
C PHE A 146 -22.46 -17.90 14.07
N ALA A 147 -22.59 -16.66 14.54
CA ALA A 147 -23.18 -15.59 13.75
C ALA A 147 -22.37 -15.31 12.46
N LEU A 148 -23.07 -15.20 11.35
CA LEU A 148 -22.54 -14.78 10.06
C LEU A 148 -23.05 -13.36 9.76
N ALA A 149 -22.43 -12.37 10.41
CA ALA A 149 -22.83 -10.97 10.27
C ALA A 149 -22.64 -10.46 8.84
N GLU A 150 -23.57 -9.61 8.36
CA GLU A 150 -23.57 -9.07 6.99
C GLU A 150 -22.28 -8.30 6.66
N ASN A 151 -21.74 -7.54 7.62
CA ASN A 151 -20.48 -6.78 7.50
C ASN A 151 -19.23 -7.66 7.61
N GLY A 152 -19.35 -8.99 7.51
CA GLY A 152 -18.21 -9.90 7.52
C GLY A 152 -17.53 -10.09 8.87
N ALA A 153 -18.06 -9.53 9.97
CA ALA A 153 -17.43 -9.63 11.29
C ALA A 153 -17.11 -11.07 11.71
N VAL A 154 -16.00 -11.21 12.43
CA VAL A 154 -15.58 -12.51 12.98
C VAL A 154 -16.57 -13.01 14.03
N PRO A 155 -16.97 -14.29 13.99
CA PRO A 155 -17.93 -14.83 14.94
C PRO A 155 -17.34 -15.09 16.34
N VAL A 156 -16.02 -15.14 16.47
CA VAL A 156 -15.31 -15.26 17.76
C VAL A 156 -14.26 -14.16 17.82
N LYS A 157 -14.49 -13.19 18.70
CA LYS A 157 -13.58 -12.05 18.93
C LYS A 157 -12.69 -12.37 20.13
N VAL A 158 -11.39 -12.17 19.98
CA VAL A 158 -10.39 -12.42 21.03
C VAL A 158 -9.62 -11.13 21.33
N THR A 159 -9.65 -10.72 22.60
CA THR A 159 -8.94 -9.53 23.08
C THR A 159 -7.89 -9.95 24.11
N PRO A 160 -6.63 -10.16 23.71
CA PRO A 160 -5.54 -10.40 24.63
C PRO A 160 -5.03 -9.10 25.23
N ALA A 161 -4.73 -9.10 26.54
CA ALA A 161 -4.14 -7.98 27.26
C ALA A 161 -2.97 -8.48 28.10
N VAL A 162 -1.75 -8.09 27.76
CA VAL A 162 -0.55 -8.38 28.58
C VAL A 162 -0.58 -7.46 29.78
N THR A 163 -0.98 -8.02 30.93
CA THR A 163 -1.17 -7.30 32.22
C THR A 163 0.12 -7.16 33.01
N ASP A 164 1.03 -8.12 32.85
CA ASP A 164 2.37 -8.08 33.45
C ASP A 164 3.38 -8.57 32.40
N LEU A 165 4.22 -7.69 31.93
CA LEU A 165 5.19 -8.00 30.88
C LEU A 165 6.39 -8.80 31.42
N ALA A 166 6.80 -8.55 32.67
CA ALA A 166 7.92 -9.27 33.28
C ALA A 166 7.59 -10.75 33.53
N GLU A 167 6.41 -11.02 34.08
CA GLU A 167 5.89 -12.37 34.29
C GLU A 167 5.21 -12.95 33.03
N ARG A 168 5.06 -12.15 31.98
CA ARG A 168 4.32 -12.49 30.76
C ARG A 168 2.92 -13.01 31.06
N ARG A 169 2.23 -12.34 31.99
CA ARG A 169 0.83 -12.63 32.29
C ARG A 169 -0.07 -11.96 31.26
N CYS A 170 -0.93 -12.76 30.62
CA CYS A 170 -1.88 -12.26 29.64
C CYS A 170 -3.32 -12.65 30.06
N GLU A 171 -4.20 -11.66 30.18
CA GLU A 171 -5.63 -11.87 30.28
C GLU A 171 -6.23 -11.91 28.87
N VAL A 172 -6.99 -12.95 28.54
CA VAL A 172 -7.59 -13.17 27.23
C VAL A 172 -9.11 -13.18 27.38
N THR A 173 -9.75 -12.13 26.92
CA THR A 173 -11.22 -12.08 26.79
C THR A 173 -11.62 -12.70 25.45
N VAL A 174 -12.55 -13.64 25.50
CA VAL A 174 -13.12 -14.28 24.30
C VAL A 174 -14.63 -14.01 24.27
N GLU A 175 -15.13 -13.51 23.17
CA GLU A 175 -16.53 -13.24 22.93
C GLU A 175 -16.98 -14.05 21.70
N ALA A 176 -17.99 -14.90 21.86
CA ALA A 176 -18.58 -15.64 20.75
C ALA A 176 -19.97 -15.09 20.46
N PHE A 177 -20.19 -14.70 19.20
CA PHE A 177 -21.49 -14.22 18.69
C PHE A 177 -22.21 -15.40 18.07
N VAL A 178 -23.42 -15.68 18.55
CA VAL A 178 -24.15 -16.91 18.20
C VAL A 178 -25.63 -16.65 17.99
N VAL A 179 -26.26 -17.51 17.21
CA VAL A 179 -27.70 -17.54 16.96
C VAL A 179 -28.25 -18.87 17.49
N GLY A 180 -29.34 -18.84 18.23
CA GLY A 180 -30.08 -20.04 18.66
C GLY A 180 -29.41 -20.94 19.72
N ALA A 181 -28.18 -20.68 20.13
CA ALA A 181 -27.46 -21.42 21.17
C ALA A 181 -27.77 -20.89 22.58
N GLN A 182 -27.65 -21.74 23.59
CA GLN A 182 -27.87 -21.39 25.00
C GLN A 182 -26.57 -21.19 25.77
N SER A 183 -25.52 -21.91 25.37
CA SER A 183 -24.19 -21.85 25.99
C SER A 183 -23.09 -22.10 24.98
N VAL A 184 -21.89 -21.62 25.32
CA VAL A 184 -20.66 -21.85 24.55
C VAL A 184 -19.59 -22.39 25.50
N ASN A 185 -18.95 -23.49 25.11
CA ASN A 185 -17.79 -24.04 25.77
C ASN A 185 -16.53 -23.56 25.08
N PHE A 186 -15.68 -22.86 25.80
CA PHE A 186 -14.41 -22.33 25.29
C PHE A 186 -13.24 -23.19 25.78
N THR A 187 -12.29 -23.43 24.91
CA THR A 187 -11.01 -24.09 25.21
C THR A 187 -9.85 -23.24 24.75
N LEU A 188 -8.91 -22.95 25.63
CA LEU A 188 -7.69 -22.19 25.35
C LEU A 188 -6.55 -22.77 26.20
N ASP A 189 -5.47 -23.23 25.56
CA ASP A 189 -4.23 -23.70 26.20
C ASP A 189 -4.51 -24.73 27.34
N GLY A 190 -5.37 -25.71 27.05
CA GLY A 190 -5.77 -26.75 27.99
C GLY A 190 -6.79 -26.34 29.07
N GLN A 191 -7.06 -25.03 29.21
CA GLN A 191 -8.11 -24.50 30.09
C GLN A 191 -9.47 -24.60 29.40
N GLN A 192 -10.51 -24.91 30.15
CA GLN A 192 -11.88 -24.97 29.64
C GLN A 192 -12.83 -24.18 30.54
N THR A 193 -13.76 -23.47 29.91
CA THR A 193 -14.83 -22.78 30.63
C THR A 193 -16.10 -22.76 29.79
N SER A 194 -17.25 -22.68 30.46
CA SER A 194 -18.54 -22.56 29.79
C SER A 194 -19.18 -21.22 30.14
N ALA A 195 -19.77 -20.55 29.17
CA ALA A 195 -20.51 -19.32 29.37
C ALA A 195 -21.91 -19.42 28.78
N ALA A 196 -22.91 -18.91 29.53
CA ALA A 196 -24.28 -18.80 29.04
C ALA A 196 -24.34 -17.68 27.98
N VAL A 197 -25.17 -17.86 26.96
CA VAL A 197 -25.45 -16.87 25.96
C VAL A 197 -26.44 -15.83 26.53
N LYS A 198 -26.10 -14.57 26.39
CA LYS A 198 -26.95 -13.41 26.71
C LYS A 198 -26.97 -12.49 25.50
N ASP A 199 -28.15 -12.14 25.01
CA ASP A 199 -28.32 -11.26 23.84
C ASP A 199 -27.43 -11.66 22.64
N GLY A 200 -27.41 -12.97 22.34
CA GLY A 200 -26.62 -13.53 21.24
C GLY A 200 -25.09 -13.60 21.49
N THR A 201 -24.61 -13.28 22.69
CA THR A 201 -23.18 -13.27 23.01
C THR A 201 -22.84 -14.14 24.22
N ALA A 202 -21.83 -14.97 24.11
CA ALA A 202 -21.19 -15.65 25.23
C ALA A 202 -19.79 -15.09 25.47
N ARG A 203 -19.42 -14.80 26.72
CA ARG A 203 -18.14 -14.20 27.08
C ARG A 203 -17.41 -15.02 28.11
N ALA A 204 -16.13 -15.29 27.87
CA ALA A 204 -15.21 -15.95 28.80
C ALA A 204 -13.94 -15.15 28.96
N VAL A 205 -13.26 -15.31 30.09
CA VAL A 205 -11.94 -14.71 30.35
C VAL A 205 -11.00 -15.81 30.80
N PHE A 206 -9.82 -15.85 30.20
CA PHE A 206 -8.73 -16.75 30.54
C PHE A 206 -7.53 -15.97 31.04
N THR A 207 -6.74 -16.56 31.92
CA THR A 207 -5.44 -16.07 32.32
C THR A 207 -4.38 -17.04 31.82
N LEU A 208 -3.46 -16.55 31.00
CA LEU A 208 -2.25 -17.26 30.61
C LEU A 208 -1.09 -16.75 31.45
N GLU A 209 -0.64 -17.61 32.37
CA GLU A 209 0.56 -17.36 33.17
C GLU A 209 1.80 -17.73 32.31
N HIS A 210 2.81 -16.88 32.26
CA HIS A 210 4.01 -17.07 31.42
C HIS A 210 3.69 -17.28 29.93
N ALA A 211 2.76 -16.48 29.40
CA ALA A 211 2.36 -16.56 28.00
C ALA A 211 3.57 -16.46 27.05
N ARG A 212 3.57 -17.28 25.99
CA ARG A 212 4.47 -17.10 24.87
C ARG A 212 3.95 -15.96 24.03
N LEU A 213 4.72 -14.89 23.96
CA LEU A 213 4.30 -13.66 23.27
C LEU A 213 4.47 -13.81 21.76
N TRP A 214 3.63 -13.12 20.99
CA TRP A 214 3.86 -12.87 19.59
C TRP A 214 4.92 -11.75 19.50
N ASP A 215 6.13 -12.10 19.07
CA ASP A 215 7.32 -11.23 19.15
C ASP A 215 7.91 -10.92 17.77
N GLY A 216 7.04 -10.59 16.83
CA GLY A 216 7.44 -10.22 15.49
C GLY A 216 8.18 -11.34 14.76
N LEU A 217 9.21 -11.00 13.98
CA LEU A 217 9.99 -11.98 13.19
C LEU A 217 10.73 -13.00 14.04
N ASP A 218 11.01 -12.72 15.31
CA ASP A 218 11.82 -13.58 16.15
C ASP A 218 11.00 -14.74 16.74
N ASP A 219 9.73 -14.52 17.11
CA ASP A 219 8.83 -15.57 17.59
C ASP A 219 7.34 -15.21 17.35
N PRO A 220 6.79 -15.46 16.15
CA PRO A 220 5.41 -15.14 15.79
C PRO A 220 4.41 -16.18 16.35
N TYR A 221 4.42 -16.40 17.65
CA TYR A 221 3.62 -17.45 18.25
C TYR A 221 2.13 -17.12 18.29
N LEU A 222 1.32 -18.05 17.82
CA LEU A 222 -0.14 -17.94 17.79
C LEU A 222 -0.78 -18.96 18.70
N TYR A 223 -1.64 -18.49 19.59
CA TYR A 223 -2.57 -19.33 20.34
C TYR A 223 -3.79 -19.64 19.49
N THR A 224 -4.46 -20.72 19.85
CA THR A 224 -5.74 -21.12 19.25
C THR A 224 -6.78 -21.19 20.34
N VAL A 225 -7.90 -20.52 20.16
CA VAL A 225 -9.10 -20.67 20.96
C VAL A 225 -10.16 -21.44 20.16
N THR A 226 -10.80 -22.42 20.81
CA THR A 226 -11.91 -23.17 20.25
C THR A 226 -13.18 -22.83 21.04
N ALA A 227 -14.22 -22.38 20.32
CA ALA A 227 -15.57 -22.19 20.86
C ALA A 227 -16.47 -23.29 20.33
N ARG A 228 -17.24 -23.96 21.23
CA ARG A 228 -18.14 -25.06 20.88
C ARG A 228 -19.52 -24.79 21.44
N LEU A 229 -20.53 -24.86 20.58
CA LEU A 229 -21.94 -24.75 20.97
C LEU A 229 -22.46 -26.06 21.56
N ASP A 230 -23.60 -25.99 22.21
CA ASP A 230 -24.31 -27.14 22.81
C ASP A 230 -24.76 -28.18 21.78
N ASN A 231 -25.01 -27.78 20.53
CA ASN A 231 -25.32 -28.68 19.41
C ASN A 231 -24.08 -29.34 18.77
N GLY A 232 -22.88 -28.98 19.22
CA GLY A 232 -21.61 -29.51 18.73
C GLY A 232 -20.93 -28.68 17.62
N GLU A 233 -21.58 -27.62 17.12
CA GLU A 233 -20.92 -26.66 16.21
C GLU A 233 -19.67 -26.07 16.86
N THR A 234 -18.60 -25.92 16.06
CA THR A 234 -17.29 -25.50 16.56
C THR A 234 -16.69 -24.41 15.66
N GLU A 235 -16.22 -23.37 16.29
CA GLU A 235 -15.44 -22.32 15.66
C GLU A 235 -14.05 -22.24 16.30
N THR A 236 -13.03 -22.07 15.48
CA THR A 236 -11.64 -22.02 15.92
C THR A 236 -10.97 -20.77 15.36
N THR A 237 -10.38 -19.96 16.23
CA THR A 237 -9.67 -18.75 15.83
C THR A 237 -8.29 -18.69 16.44
N ARG A 238 -7.35 -18.03 15.73
CA ARG A 238 -5.98 -17.81 16.18
C ARG A 238 -5.83 -16.36 16.68
N PHE A 239 -4.92 -16.16 17.60
CA PHE A 239 -4.54 -14.82 18.11
C PHE A 239 -3.13 -14.87 18.69
N GLY A 240 -2.53 -13.71 18.90
CA GLY A 240 -1.23 -13.58 19.56
C GLY A 240 -1.31 -12.67 20.78
N CYS A 241 -0.63 -13.05 21.86
CA CYS A 241 -0.44 -12.18 23.01
C CYS A 241 0.74 -11.25 22.75
N ARG A 242 0.51 -9.93 22.72
CA ARG A 242 1.56 -8.94 22.51
C ARG A 242 1.18 -7.59 23.11
N LYS A 243 2.16 -6.73 23.33
CA LYS A 243 1.99 -5.33 23.74
C LYS A 243 2.73 -4.42 22.77
N PHE A 244 2.00 -3.49 22.14
CA PHE A 244 2.57 -2.44 21.31
C PHE A 244 2.60 -1.13 22.07
N GLU A 245 3.68 -0.39 21.88
CA GLU A 245 3.81 0.99 22.34
C GLU A 245 4.49 1.82 21.25
N ILE A 246 4.06 3.05 21.06
CA ILE A 246 4.70 4.01 20.15
C ILE A 246 5.15 5.20 20.99
N ASP A 247 6.45 5.42 21.05
CA ASP A 247 7.08 6.44 21.88
C ASP A 247 7.74 7.50 20.99
N PRO A 248 7.52 8.80 21.23
CA PRO A 248 8.04 9.86 20.39
C PRO A 248 9.57 9.96 20.36
N GLN A 249 10.27 9.37 21.33
CA GLN A 249 11.74 9.40 21.43
C GLN A 249 12.39 8.05 21.06
N LYS A 250 11.65 6.95 21.16
CA LYS A 250 12.17 5.58 20.96
C LYS A 250 11.59 4.88 19.75
N GLY A 251 10.54 5.46 19.14
CA GLY A 251 9.81 4.84 18.05
C GLY A 251 8.90 3.70 18.51
N PHE A 252 8.81 2.63 17.73
CA PHE A 252 7.94 1.50 18.01
C PHE A 252 8.59 0.53 19.01
N ILE A 253 7.81 0.09 19.96
CA ILE A 253 8.21 -0.84 21.02
C ILE A 253 7.29 -2.05 20.96
N LEU A 254 7.85 -3.25 20.86
CA LEU A 254 7.14 -4.52 20.91
C LEU A 254 7.54 -5.27 22.18
N ASN A 255 6.57 -5.65 22.99
CA ASN A 255 6.77 -6.42 24.22
C ASN A 255 7.85 -5.81 25.15
N GLY A 256 7.90 -4.46 25.23
CA GLY A 256 8.85 -3.73 26.06
C GLY A 256 10.24 -3.55 25.46
N HIS A 257 10.49 -4.01 24.25
CA HIS A 257 11.77 -3.84 23.56
C HIS A 257 11.64 -2.88 22.37
N PRO A 258 12.62 -1.98 22.13
CA PRO A 258 12.67 -1.22 20.89
C PRO A 258 12.64 -2.16 19.67
N TYR A 259 11.67 -1.96 18.81
CA TYR A 259 11.46 -2.75 17.61
C TYR A 259 11.25 -1.83 16.40
N PRO A 260 12.31 -1.21 15.88
CA PRO A 260 12.20 -0.24 14.81
C PRO A 260 11.50 -0.86 13.59
N LEU A 261 10.34 -0.31 13.21
CA LEU A 261 9.60 -0.77 12.05
C LEU A 261 10.26 -0.26 10.78
N ARG A 262 10.82 -1.17 10.01
CA ARG A 262 11.52 -0.94 8.76
C ARG A 262 10.97 -1.88 7.70
N GLY A 263 10.33 -1.34 6.68
CA GLY A 263 9.67 -2.18 5.70
C GLY A 263 9.18 -1.43 4.47
N VAL A 264 8.11 -1.95 3.91
CA VAL A 264 7.62 -1.58 2.58
C VAL A 264 6.11 -1.38 2.58
N SER A 265 5.61 -0.64 1.59
CA SER A 265 4.21 -0.66 1.21
C SER A 265 3.97 -1.74 0.15
N ARG A 266 2.73 -2.24 0.06
CA ARG A 266 2.32 -3.24 -0.92
C ARG A 266 0.93 -2.96 -1.46
N HIS A 267 0.80 -2.89 -2.80
CA HIS A 267 -0.47 -3.10 -3.50
C HIS A 267 -0.73 -4.59 -3.72
N GLN A 268 -2.00 -5.01 -3.76
CA GLN A 268 -2.39 -6.42 -3.97
C GLN A 268 -2.66 -6.74 -5.44
N ASP A 269 -1.78 -6.31 -6.33
CA ASP A 269 -1.90 -6.60 -7.76
C ASP A 269 -0.64 -7.25 -8.33
N ARG A 270 -0.77 -7.82 -9.52
CA ARG A 270 0.32 -8.49 -10.23
C ARG A 270 0.14 -8.39 -11.74
N LYS A 271 1.24 -8.33 -12.47
CA LYS A 271 1.24 -8.30 -13.94
C LYS A 271 0.47 -9.47 -14.52
N GLY A 272 -0.53 -9.17 -15.35
CA GLY A 272 -1.38 -10.14 -16.03
C GLY A 272 -2.47 -10.80 -15.18
N ALA A 273 -2.48 -10.57 -13.85
CA ALA A 273 -3.53 -11.03 -12.96
C ALA A 273 -4.39 -9.87 -12.42
N GLY A 274 -3.89 -8.63 -12.51
CA GLY A 274 -4.51 -7.51 -11.83
C GLY A 274 -4.64 -7.80 -10.33
N VAL A 275 -5.79 -7.47 -9.78
CA VAL A 275 -6.11 -7.68 -8.35
C VAL A 275 -6.56 -9.12 -8.05
N ALA A 276 -6.84 -9.95 -9.09
CA ALA A 276 -7.28 -11.33 -8.95
C ALA A 276 -6.10 -12.28 -8.65
N ILE A 277 -5.38 -12.01 -7.56
CA ILE A 277 -4.19 -12.75 -7.14
C ILE A 277 -4.55 -13.99 -6.33
N THR A 278 -3.76 -15.05 -6.51
CA THR A 278 -3.93 -16.32 -5.78
C THR A 278 -3.16 -16.34 -4.47
N LYS A 279 -3.43 -17.34 -3.63
CA LYS A 279 -2.67 -17.55 -2.38
C LYS A 279 -1.19 -17.79 -2.65
N GLU A 280 -0.83 -18.55 -3.69
CA GLU A 280 0.54 -18.82 -4.07
C GLU A 280 1.28 -17.53 -4.48
N MET A 281 0.60 -16.61 -5.17
CA MET A 281 1.15 -15.29 -5.50
C MET A 281 1.38 -14.44 -4.23
N MET A 282 0.50 -14.53 -3.25
CA MET A 282 0.68 -13.86 -1.95
C MET A 282 1.87 -14.45 -1.16
N GLU A 283 2.04 -15.78 -1.19
CA GLU A 283 3.17 -16.47 -0.56
C GLU A 283 4.51 -16.11 -1.23
N GLU A 284 4.54 -15.93 -2.56
CA GLU A 284 5.71 -15.43 -3.29
C GLU A 284 6.06 -13.99 -2.88
N ASP A 285 5.08 -13.10 -2.82
CA ASP A 285 5.27 -11.72 -2.35
C ASP A 285 5.85 -11.70 -0.93
N MET A 286 5.27 -12.52 -0.02
CA MET A 286 5.73 -12.66 1.35
C MET A 286 7.18 -13.16 1.43
N ALA A 287 7.54 -14.15 0.61
CA ALA A 287 8.90 -14.69 0.58
C ALA A 287 9.93 -13.62 0.17
N LEU A 288 9.61 -12.78 -0.80
CA LEU A 288 10.47 -11.68 -1.24
C LEU A 288 10.63 -10.60 -0.16
N ILE A 289 9.55 -10.25 0.55
CA ILE A 289 9.56 -9.28 1.64
C ILE A 289 10.45 -9.78 2.81
N LEU A 290 10.29 -11.04 3.19
CA LEU A 290 11.09 -11.67 4.25
C LEU A 290 12.57 -11.84 3.84
N GLU A 291 12.85 -12.16 2.58
CA GLU A 291 14.23 -12.25 2.07
C GLU A 291 14.97 -10.93 2.25
N MET A 292 14.29 -9.81 2.04
CA MET A 292 14.86 -8.48 2.22
C MET A 292 15.10 -8.15 3.70
N GLY A 293 14.37 -8.81 4.61
CA GLY A 293 14.49 -8.60 6.05
C GLY A 293 13.54 -7.51 6.59
N ALA A 294 12.54 -7.11 5.82
CA ALA A 294 11.49 -6.20 6.30
C ALA A 294 10.74 -6.84 7.49
N ASN A 295 10.40 -6.03 8.49
CA ASN A 295 9.62 -6.46 9.66
C ASN A 295 8.24 -5.79 9.73
N THR A 296 7.91 -4.94 8.77
CA THR A 296 6.61 -4.27 8.68
C THR A 296 6.18 -4.12 7.23
N ILE A 297 4.85 -4.12 7.03
CA ILE A 297 4.23 -3.80 5.74
C ILE A 297 3.09 -2.81 5.98
N ARG A 298 3.04 -1.75 5.17
CA ARG A 298 1.84 -0.95 5.01
C ARG A 298 1.01 -1.55 3.87
N LEU A 299 -0.17 -2.04 4.19
CA LEU A 299 -1.10 -2.63 3.23
C LEU A 299 -1.89 -1.51 2.54
N ALA A 300 -1.24 -0.90 1.58
CA ALA A 300 -1.76 0.26 0.86
C ALA A 300 -2.76 -0.18 -0.23
N HIS A 301 -3.80 0.57 -0.44
CA HIS A 301 -4.39 1.66 0.36
C HIS A 301 -5.78 1.24 0.84
N TYR A 302 -5.97 -0.07 1.06
CA TYR A 302 -7.26 -0.71 1.29
C TYR A 302 -7.09 -2.04 2.03
N GLN A 303 -8.20 -2.62 2.47
CA GLN A 303 -8.18 -3.95 3.09
C GLN A 303 -7.70 -5.02 2.11
N HIS A 304 -6.63 -5.73 2.47
CA HIS A 304 -6.09 -6.86 1.72
C HIS A 304 -6.87 -8.16 2.01
N ALA A 305 -6.54 -9.24 1.28
CA ALA A 305 -7.16 -10.54 1.48
C ALA A 305 -6.85 -11.12 2.86
N GLN A 306 -7.80 -11.81 3.50
CA GLN A 306 -7.64 -12.42 4.81
C GLN A 306 -6.43 -13.38 4.85
N ALA A 307 -6.21 -14.15 3.78
CA ALA A 307 -5.04 -15.03 3.67
C ALA A 307 -3.69 -14.29 3.79
N PHE A 308 -3.63 -13.01 3.40
CA PHE A 308 -2.40 -12.23 3.53
C PHE A 308 -2.16 -11.74 4.97
N TYR A 309 -3.22 -11.36 5.70
CA TYR A 309 -3.12 -11.08 7.14
C TYR A 309 -2.70 -12.33 7.93
N ASP A 310 -3.27 -13.51 7.59
CA ASP A 310 -2.85 -14.79 8.18
C ASP A 310 -1.35 -15.06 7.97
N LEU A 311 -0.84 -14.82 6.76
CA LEU A 311 0.59 -14.93 6.47
C LEU A 311 1.43 -13.94 7.30
N CYS A 312 0.94 -12.71 7.49
CA CYS A 312 1.62 -11.71 8.32
C CYS A 312 1.68 -12.14 9.79
N ASP A 313 0.59 -12.68 10.32
CA ASP A 313 0.55 -13.26 11.68
C ASP A 313 1.57 -14.37 11.86
N GLU A 314 1.59 -15.32 10.92
CA GLU A 314 2.45 -16.51 10.95
C GLU A 314 3.94 -16.18 10.75
N LYS A 315 4.23 -15.12 10.01
CA LYS A 315 5.60 -14.69 9.70
C LYS A 315 6.12 -13.59 10.62
N GLY A 316 5.26 -13.01 11.45
CA GLY A 316 5.65 -12.02 12.44
C GLY A 316 5.86 -10.61 11.89
N LEU A 317 5.19 -10.25 10.79
CA LEU A 317 5.26 -8.92 10.22
C LEU A 317 4.26 -7.98 10.89
N VAL A 318 4.71 -6.81 11.32
CA VAL A 318 3.85 -5.77 11.89
C VAL A 318 3.16 -5.01 10.76
N ILE A 319 1.84 -4.82 10.87
CA ILE A 319 1.01 -4.30 9.79
C ILE A 319 0.38 -2.96 10.13
N TRP A 320 0.43 -2.04 9.16
CA TRP A 320 -0.44 -0.89 9.04
C TRP A 320 -1.57 -1.25 8.06
N ALA A 321 -2.81 -1.34 8.56
CA ALA A 321 -4.02 -1.58 7.76
C ALA A 321 -4.82 -0.29 7.64
N GLU A 322 -5.32 0.02 6.43
CA GLU A 322 -6.01 1.28 6.16
C GLU A 322 -7.23 1.11 5.25
N ILE A 323 -8.11 2.11 5.27
CA ILE A 323 -9.24 2.23 4.34
C ILE A 323 -8.84 3.08 3.13
N PRO A 324 -9.51 2.93 1.97
CA PRO A 324 -9.17 3.66 0.74
C PRO A 324 -9.70 5.11 0.73
N TYR A 325 -9.72 5.78 1.87
CA TYR A 325 -10.04 7.20 1.99
C TYR A 325 -8.81 8.01 1.59
N ILE A 326 -8.71 8.31 0.28
CA ILE A 326 -7.48 8.77 -0.36
C ILE A 326 -7.72 9.99 -1.25
N THR A 327 -6.73 10.86 -1.33
CA THR A 327 -6.55 11.99 -2.26
C THR A 327 -7.53 13.14 -2.06
N MET A 328 -8.84 12.85 -1.98
CA MET A 328 -9.88 13.88 -1.91
C MET A 328 -11.02 13.47 -0.97
N HIS A 329 -11.57 14.46 -0.26
CA HIS A 329 -12.81 14.28 0.49
C HIS A 329 -14.01 14.45 -0.44
N MET A 330 -14.88 13.46 -0.47
CA MET A 330 -16.16 13.51 -1.20
C MET A 330 -17.30 13.66 -0.21
N HIS A 331 -18.07 14.73 -0.35
CA HIS A 331 -19.21 15.02 0.53
C HIS A 331 -20.17 13.82 0.66
N ASN A 332 -20.51 13.20 -0.48
CA ASN A 332 -21.43 12.06 -0.52
C ASN A 332 -20.77 10.72 -0.10
N GLY A 333 -19.43 10.66 0.00
CA GLY A 333 -18.66 9.46 0.33
C GLY A 333 -18.46 9.22 1.83
N ARG A 334 -18.89 10.16 2.70
CA ARG A 334 -18.64 10.09 4.15
C ARG A 334 -19.18 8.80 4.79
N ALA A 335 -20.41 8.41 4.49
CA ALA A 335 -21.00 7.18 5.02
C ALA A 335 -20.20 5.94 4.61
N ASN A 336 -19.69 5.91 3.39
CA ASN A 336 -18.88 4.81 2.88
C ASN A 336 -17.54 4.69 3.61
N THR A 337 -16.89 5.80 4.00
CA THR A 337 -15.66 5.73 4.80
C THR A 337 -15.88 5.07 6.16
N LEU A 338 -17.00 5.39 6.82
CA LEU A 338 -17.37 4.78 8.10
C LEU A 338 -17.68 3.30 7.96
N THR A 339 -18.43 2.90 6.92
CA THR A 339 -18.71 1.48 6.63
C THR A 339 -17.41 0.70 6.37
N GLN A 340 -16.51 1.21 5.53
CA GLN A 340 -15.25 0.54 5.23
C GLN A 340 -14.33 0.46 6.47
N MET A 341 -14.34 1.46 7.35
CA MET A 341 -13.60 1.40 8.62
C MET A 341 -14.18 0.37 9.59
N GLU A 342 -15.50 0.30 9.70
CA GLU A 342 -16.15 -0.75 10.51
C GLU A 342 -15.78 -2.13 9.99
N GLU A 343 -15.96 -2.39 8.69
CA GLU A 343 -15.64 -3.67 8.05
C GLU A 343 -14.17 -4.05 8.22
N LEU A 344 -13.25 -3.11 8.00
CA LEU A 344 -11.82 -3.32 8.20
C LEU A 344 -11.51 -3.81 9.61
N ILE A 345 -12.07 -3.16 10.63
CA ILE A 345 -11.77 -3.48 12.03
C ILE A 345 -12.45 -4.78 12.46
N VAL A 346 -13.75 -4.95 12.20
CA VAL A 346 -14.49 -6.14 12.72
C VAL A 346 -14.09 -7.43 12.04
N GLN A 347 -13.60 -7.37 10.80
CA GLN A 347 -13.11 -8.51 10.05
C GLN A 347 -11.67 -8.91 10.45
N ASN A 348 -10.87 -7.95 10.89
CA ASN A 348 -9.43 -8.15 11.13
C ASN A 348 -9.03 -8.03 12.61
N TYR A 349 -9.99 -7.97 13.52
CA TYR A 349 -9.74 -7.70 14.94
C TYR A 349 -8.76 -8.68 15.58
N ASN A 350 -8.84 -9.98 15.25
CA ASN A 350 -8.06 -11.04 15.88
C ASN A 350 -6.60 -11.12 15.42
N HIS A 351 -6.22 -10.42 14.34
CA HIS A 351 -4.86 -10.47 13.80
C HIS A 351 -3.85 -9.76 14.70
N PRO A 352 -2.91 -10.45 15.36
CA PRO A 352 -1.90 -9.83 16.20
C PRO A 352 -0.93 -8.96 15.41
N CYS A 353 -0.74 -9.22 14.13
CA CYS A 353 0.16 -8.45 13.26
C CYS A 353 -0.25 -6.99 13.12
N ILE A 354 -1.55 -6.66 13.18
CA ILE A 354 -2.02 -5.29 12.98
C ILE A 354 -1.68 -4.43 14.19
N ALA A 355 -0.90 -3.37 13.96
CA ALA A 355 -0.48 -2.42 14.99
C ALA A 355 -1.31 -1.14 14.98
N VAL A 356 -1.74 -0.66 13.80
CA VAL A 356 -2.44 0.62 13.65
C VAL A 356 -3.56 0.52 12.62
N TRP A 357 -4.60 1.35 12.80
CA TRP A 357 -5.66 1.56 11.84
C TRP A 357 -5.45 2.87 11.10
N GLY A 358 -5.29 2.83 9.78
CA GLY A 358 -5.10 3.99 8.92
C GLY A 358 -6.42 4.66 8.56
N LEU A 359 -6.58 5.93 8.93
CA LEU A 359 -7.81 6.71 8.69
C LEU A 359 -7.89 7.24 7.27
N SER A 360 -6.75 7.70 6.69
CA SER A 360 -6.69 8.27 5.35
C SER A 360 -5.28 8.33 4.79
N ASN A 361 -5.19 8.49 3.46
CA ASN A 361 -3.95 8.75 2.74
C ASN A 361 -4.05 10.01 1.89
N GLU A 362 -3.11 10.94 2.06
CA GLU A 362 -2.94 12.16 1.24
C GLU A 362 -4.26 12.92 0.96
N ILE A 363 -5.20 12.87 1.89
CA ILE A 363 -6.56 13.38 1.69
C ILE A 363 -6.59 14.88 1.39
N THR A 364 -5.56 15.61 1.80
CA THR A 364 -5.41 17.03 1.53
C THR A 364 -4.68 17.34 0.21
N ALA A 365 -4.34 16.34 -0.59
CA ALA A 365 -3.76 16.55 -1.91
C ALA A 365 -4.75 17.27 -2.86
N ALA A 366 -6.04 16.92 -2.78
CA ALA A 366 -7.09 17.56 -3.56
C ALA A 366 -8.25 18.13 -2.72
N SER A 367 -8.08 18.26 -1.39
CA SER A 367 -9.09 18.85 -0.52
C SER A 367 -8.47 19.85 0.46
N ALA A 368 -9.17 20.94 0.71
CA ALA A 368 -8.82 21.87 1.76
C ALA A 368 -9.14 21.27 3.15
N VAL A 369 -8.35 21.63 4.15
CA VAL A 369 -8.67 21.34 5.55
C VAL A 369 -9.82 22.27 5.97
N ASN A 370 -11.01 21.72 6.06
CA ASN A 370 -12.23 22.40 6.50
C ASN A 370 -12.96 21.58 7.56
N GLU A 371 -14.02 22.13 8.14
CA GLU A 371 -14.73 21.47 9.25
C GLU A 371 -15.33 20.12 8.82
N GLU A 372 -15.86 20.00 7.60
CA GLU A 372 -16.42 18.74 7.12
C GLU A 372 -15.37 17.62 7.07
N LEU A 373 -14.19 17.92 6.54
CA LEU A 373 -13.06 16.99 6.52
C LEU A 373 -12.63 16.61 7.95
N LEU A 374 -12.53 17.59 8.85
CA LEU A 374 -12.15 17.36 10.24
C LEU A 374 -13.21 16.52 10.98
N GLU A 375 -14.50 16.82 10.80
CA GLU A 375 -15.59 16.03 11.38
C GLU A 375 -15.58 14.58 10.90
N ASN A 376 -15.29 14.33 9.60
CA ASN A 376 -15.21 12.97 9.09
C ASN A 376 -14.04 12.21 9.72
N HIS A 377 -12.88 12.85 9.88
CA HIS A 377 -11.71 12.23 10.53
C HIS A 377 -11.97 11.96 12.03
N ARG A 378 -12.61 12.89 12.74
CA ARG A 378 -13.03 12.65 14.14
C ARG A 378 -13.99 11.46 14.23
N ALA A 379 -14.98 11.40 13.36
CA ALA A 379 -15.96 10.30 13.32
C ALA A 379 -15.28 8.95 13.02
N LEU A 380 -14.30 8.90 12.11
CA LEU A 380 -13.50 7.70 11.83
C LEU A 380 -12.64 7.31 13.04
N ASN A 381 -11.97 8.26 13.66
CA ASN A 381 -11.15 8.03 14.85
C ASN A 381 -11.98 7.50 16.03
N ASP A 382 -13.13 8.13 16.31
CA ASP A 382 -14.06 7.71 17.36
C ASP A 382 -14.61 6.32 17.10
N LEU A 383 -14.96 6.01 15.84
CA LEU A 383 -15.43 4.69 15.43
C LEU A 383 -14.35 3.63 15.62
N ALA A 384 -13.12 3.91 15.20
CA ALA A 384 -12.00 2.99 15.36
C ALA A 384 -11.76 2.65 16.84
N HIS A 385 -11.69 3.65 17.72
CA HIS A 385 -11.53 3.43 19.17
C HIS A 385 -12.72 2.75 19.83
N LYS A 386 -13.93 2.99 19.35
CA LYS A 386 -15.15 2.31 19.82
C LYS A 386 -15.11 0.81 19.50
N LEU A 387 -14.66 0.45 18.30
CA LEU A 387 -14.61 -0.94 17.83
C LEU A 387 -13.37 -1.67 18.36
N ASP A 388 -12.25 -0.97 18.44
CA ASP A 388 -10.98 -1.49 18.93
C ASP A 388 -10.20 -0.47 19.76
N PRO A 389 -10.40 -0.47 21.09
CA PRO A 389 -9.66 0.41 22.00
C PRO A 389 -8.20 -0.03 22.25
N THR A 390 -7.73 -1.11 21.60
CA THR A 390 -6.41 -1.71 21.86
C THR A 390 -5.35 -1.25 20.87
N ARG A 391 -5.74 -0.68 19.73
CA ARG A 391 -4.84 -0.23 18.67
C ARG A 391 -4.98 1.27 18.41
N PRO A 392 -3.87 2.00 18.23
CA PRO A 392 -3.91 3.39 17.85
C PRO A 392 -4.33 3.57 16.38
N THR A 393 -4.77 4.79 16.09
CA THR A 393 -5.06 5.26 14.74
C THR A 393 -3.89 6.06 14.18
N THR A 394 -3.81 6.09 12.84
CA THR A 394 -2.79 6.86 12.11
C THR A 394 -3.34 7.41 10.80
N MET A 395 -2.59 8.28 10.14
CA MET A 395 -2.83 8.69 8.76
C MET A 395 -1.52 9.01 8.05
N ALA A 396 -1.52 8.84 6.73
CA ALA A 396 -0.42 9.20 5.85
C ALA A 396 -0.69 10.58 5.25
N ASN A 397 0.10 11.57 5.63
CA ASN A 397 -0.10 12.95 5.22
C ASN A 397 0.74 13.28 3.98
N VAL A 398 0.17 14.02 3.05
CA VAL A 398 0.91 14.54 1.89
C VAL A 398 1.94 15.57 2.34
N PHE A 399 3.08 15.64 1.66
CA PHE A 399 4.20 16.54 1.99
C PHE A 399 3.80 18.03 2.10
N MET A 400 2.73 18.44 1.42
CA MET A 400 2.25 19.83 1.43
C MET A 400 1.46 20.19 2.69
N LEU A 401 1.04 19.22 3.50
CA LEU A 401 0.29 19.50 4.71
C LEU A 401 1.22 20.10 5.76
N GLU A 402 0.88 21.29 6.21
CA GLU A 402 1.62 21.99 7.26
C GLU A 402 1.65 21.18 8.56
N ILE A 403 2.81 21.12 9.20
CA ILE A 403 3.01 20.43 10.49
C ILE A 403 2.21 21.04 11.65
N THR A 404 1.55 22.17 11.43
CA THR A 404 0.66 22.85 12.38
C THR A 404 -0.82 22.62 12.10
N SER A 405 -1.16 21.85 11.07
CA SER A 405 -2.54 21.64 10.66
C SER A 405 -3.35 20.93 11.74
N PRO A 406 -4.61 21.36 12.02
CA PRO A 406 -5.44 20.78 13.07
C PRO A 406 -5.82 19.32 12.79
N ILE A 407 -5.78 18.84 11.55
CA ILE A 407 -6.05 17.44 11.22
C ILE A 407 -5.05 16.48 11.89
N LEU A 408 -3.82 16.94 12.13
CA LEU A 408 -2.75 16.16 12.78
C LEU A 408 -3.01 15.89 14.27
N GLU A 409 -4.00 16.53 14.86
CA GLU A 409 -4.38 16.34 16.26
C GLU A 409 -5.47 15.27 16.45
N ILE A 410 -5.98 14.69 15.33
CA ILE A 410 -7.07 13.73 15.38
C ILE A 410 -6.56 12.30 15.58
N PRO A 411 -5.62 11.76 14.77
CA PRO A 411 -5.12 10.41 15.00
C PRO A 411 -4.16 10.35 16.19
N ASP A 412 -3.97 9.17 16.76
CA ASP A 412 -3.02 8.97 17.87
C ASP A 412 -1.58 9.21 17.45
N VAL A 413 -1.22 8.80 16.25
CA VAL A 413 0.11 8.98 15.66
C VAL A 413 0.03 9.45 14.22
N ASN A 414 1.09 10.12 13.75
CA ASN A 414 1.14 10.67 12.39
C ASN A 414 2.26 10.08 11.56
N SER A 415 2.12 10.20 10.25
CA SER A 415 3.16 9.89 9.27
C SER A 415 3.04 10.81 8.04
N TYR A 416 4.12 10.94 7.30
CA TYR A 416 4.15 11.72 6.06
C TYR A 416 4.68 10.91 4.89
N ASN A 417 4.12 11.18 3.72
CA ASN A 417 4.61 10.77 2.43
C ASN A 417 5.52 11.88 1.90
N LEU A 418 6.84 11.61 1.82
CA LEU A 418 7.81 12.59 1.36
C LEU A 418 8.62 12.04 0.19
N TYR A 419 8.70 12.82 -0.86
CA TYR A 419 9.42 12.45 -2.08
C TYR A 419 10.46 13.49 -2.49
N PHE A 420 11.09 14.16 -1.50
CA PHE A 420 12.21 15.06 -1.78
C PHE A 420 13.38 14.28 -2.37
N GLY A 421 13.96 14.83 -3.44
CA GLY A 421 14.95 14.13 -4.24
C GLY A 421 14.38 13.26 -5.35
N TRP A 422 13.04 13.17 -5.48
CA TRP A 422 12.39 12.53 -6.63
C TRP A 422 11.42 13.47 -7.34
N TYR A 423 10.22 13.70 -6.81
CA TYR A 423 9.26 14.62 -7.43
C TYR A 423 9.66 16.10 -7.26
N LEU A 424 10.26 16.43 -6.14
CA LEU A 424 10.61 17.80 -5.78
C LEU A 424 11.86 17.84 -4.90
N GLY A 425 12.43 19.03 -4.75
CA GLY A 425 13.51 19.31 -3.79
C GLY A 425 14.75 18.43 -3.93
N GLU A 426 15.53 18.36 -2.85
CA GLU A 426 16.75 17.59 -2.73
C GLU A 426 16.62 16.52 -1.65
N LEU A 427 17.53 15.54 -1.65
CA LEU A 427 17.49 14.39 -0.74
C LEU A 427 17.54 14.81 0.74
N ASP A 428 18.40 15.76 1.09
CA ASP A 428 18.63 16.26 2.45
C ASP A 428 17.42 16.98 3.06
N GLN A 429 16.46 17.40 2.24
CA GLN A 429 15.21 18.00 2.74
C GLN A 429 14.32 17.01 3.49
N ASN A 430 14.49 15.70 3.28
CA ASN A 430 13.84 14.69 4.13
C ASN A 430 14.39 14.72 5.55
N ASP A 431 15.71 14.88 5.70
CA ASP A 431 16.37 15.04 6.99
C ASP A 431 15.86 16.29 7.72
N ASP A 432 15.90 17.43 7.03
CA ASP A 432 15.45 18.73 7.56
C ASP A 432 13.98 18.69 8.00
N PHE A 433 13.11 18.03 7.24
CA PHE A 433 11.69 17.92 7.57
C PHE A 433 11.49 17.18 8.90
N PHE A 434 12.06 15.98 9.02
CA PHE A 434 11.87 15.16 10.21
C PHE A 434 12.55 15.77 11.44
N ASP A 435 13.74 16.33 11.30
CA ASP A 435 14.46 16.98 12.39
C ASP A 435 13.71 18.24 12.87
N THR A 436 13.15 19.02 11.95
CA THR A 436 12.31 20.19 12.28
C THR A 436 11.03 19.77 12.99
N TYR A 437 10.34 18.73 12.50
CA TYR A 437 9.11 18.22 13.13
C TYR A 437 9.40 17.73 14.55
N HIS A 438 10.40 16.88 14.72
CA HIS A 438 10.76 16.31 16.02
C HIS A 438 11.23 17.38 17.03
N ALA A 439 12.01 18.36 16.58
CA ALA A 439 12.44 19.47 17.42
C ALA A 439 11.26 20.35 17.88
N LYS A 440 10.27 20.56 16.98
CA LYS A 440 9.09 21.39 17.28
C LYS A 440 8.07 20.67 18.15
N TYR A 441 7.91 19.36 17.94
CA TYR A 441 6.92 18.52 18.61
C TYR A 441 7.56 17.28 19.23
N PRO A 442 8.41 17.42 20.27
CA PRO A 442 9.18 16.31 20.82
C PRO A 442 8.32 15.22 21.47
N ASP A 443 7.06 15.53 21.78
CA ASP A 443 6.10 14.61 22.41
C ASP A 443 5.13 13.99 21.39
N ARG A 444 5.29 14.26 20.08
CA ARG A 444 4.45 13.69 19.01
C ARG A 444 5.21 12.63 18.25
N CYS A 445 4.56 11.47 18.08
CA CYS A 445 5.11 10.41 17.24
C CYS A 445 4.98 10.76 15.77
N ILE A 446 6.04 10.50 15.00
CA ILE A 446 6.06 10.71 13.54
C ILE A 446 6.64 9.52 12.85
N GLY A 447 6.06 9.13 11.70
CA GLY A 447 6.51 8.06 10.82
C GLY A 447 6.78 8.55 9.40
N PHE A 448 7.41 7.70 8.62
CA PHE A 448 7.70 7.92 7.20
C PHE A 448 6.90 6.91 6.39
N SER A 449 5.66 7.26 6.04
CA SER A 449 4.69 6.33 5.42
C SER A 449 4.99 5.99 3.98
N GLU A 450 5.59 6.93 3.22
CA GLU A 450 6.03 6.66 1.85
C GLU A 450 7.28 7.46 1.48
N TYR A 451 8.21 6.79 0.82
CA TYR A 451 9.36 7.36 0.14
C TYR A 451 9.85 6.40 -0.95
N GLY A 452 10.30 6.93 -2.09
CA GLY A 452 10.77 6.10 -3.19
C GLY A 452 11.10 6.91 -4.44
N ALA A 453 11.84 6.29 -5.35
CA ALA A 453 12.16 6.81 -6.67
C ALA A 453 11.82 5.77 -7.73
N ASP A 454 11.22 6.19 -8.85
CA ASP A 454 10.95 5.31 -9.98
C ASP A 454 12.25 4.83 -10.63
N ALA A 455 12.29 3.58 -11.08
CA ALA A 455 13.40 3.04 -11.83
C ALA A 455 12.97 1.97 -12.83
N ASN A 456 13.39 2.15 -14.07
CA ASN A 456 13.34 1.11 -15.09
C ASN A 456 14.68 0.35 -15.07
N PRO A 457 14.70 -0.97 -14.81
CA PRO A 457 15.94 -1.74 -14.76
C PRO A 457 16.76 -1.73 -16.05
N ALA A 458 16.16 -1.34 -17.19
CA ALA A 458 16.88 -1.19 -18.45
C ALA A 458 17.71 0.10 -18.48
N TYR A 459 17.37 1.12 -17.70
CA TYR A 459 18.04 2.42 -17.70
C TYR A 459 19.16 2.48 -16.67
N GLN A 460 20.33 2.95 -17.10
CA GLN A 460 21.55 2.96 -16.31
C GLN A 460 22.36 4.23 -16.62
N SER A 461 23.10 4.76 -15.65
CA SER A 461 23.93 5.96 -15.86
C SER A 461 25.18 5.92 -14.97
N ALA A 462 26.30 6.38 -15.52
CA ALA A 462 27.50 6.69 -14.70
C ALA A 462 27.33 8.00 -13.92
N HIS A 463 26.38 8.87 -14.33
CA HIS A 463 26.06 10.15 -13.72
C HIS A 463 24.55 10.24 -13.53
N PRO A 464 23.98 9.49 -12.56
CA PRO A 464 22.55 9.43 -12.36
C PRO A 464 22.02 10.77 -11.84
N GLU A 465 20.88 11.20 -12.40
CA GLU A 465 20.22 12.46 -12.07
C GLU A 465 18.77 12.22 -11.68
N LYS A 466 18.24 13.07 -10.81
CA LYS A 466 16.82 13.06 -10.44
C LYS A 466 15.93 13.12 -11.69
N GLY A 467 14.97 12.17 -11.78
CA GLY A 467 14.01 12.08 -12.88
C GLY A 467 14.53 11.38 -14.14
N ASP A 468 15.70 10.75 -14.10
CA ASP A 468 16.25 9.98 -15.21
C ASP A 468 15.74 8.53 -15.30
N TYR A 469 14.95 8.09 -14.33
CA TYR A 469 14.39 6.73 -14.19
C TYR A 469 15.45 5.62 -14.22
N THR A 470 16.72 5.94 -14.00
CA THR A 470 17.76 4.92 -13.96
C THR A 470 17.71 4.12 -12.66
N GLU A 471 18.02 2.83 -12.74
CA GLU A 471 18.21 2.00 -11.56
C GLU A 471 19.37 2.54 -10.69
N THR A 472 20.35 3.16 -11.32
CA THR A 472 21.49 3.78 -10.63
C THR A 472 21.03 4.95 -9.74
N TYR A 473 20.10 5.80 -10.21
CA TYR A 473 19.56 6.88 -9.38
C TYR A 473 18.70 6.34 -8.24
N GLN A 474 17.92 5.29 -8.48
CA GLN A 474 17.17 4.64 -7.40
C GLN A 474 18.09 4.19 -6.26
N CYS A 475 19.27 3.65 -6.59
CA CYS A 475 20.28 3.32 -5.57
C CYS A 475 20.75 4.56 -4.79
N VAL A 476 21.08 5.66 -5.48
CA VAL A 476 21.50 6.92 -4.82
C VAL A 476 20.42 7.43 -3.87
N TYR A 477 19.16 7.46 -4.33
CA TYR A 477 18.02 7.87 -3.52
C TYR A 477 17.88 7.01 -2.25
N HIS A 478 17.83 5.70 -2.43
CA HIS A 478 17.61 4.79 -1.31
C HIS A 478 18.81 4.66 -0.37
N GLU A 479 20.06 4.86 -0.84
CA GLU A 479 21.23 4.93 0.04
C GLU A 479 21.12 6.09 1.03
N HIS A 480 20.68 7.25 0.56
CA HIS A 480 20.41 8.39 1.43
C HIS A 480 19.32 8.07 2.44
N MET A 481 18.17 7.56 1.98
CA MET A 481 17.03 7.24 2.83
C MET A 481 17.37 6.19 3.89
N ALA A 482 18.06 5.10 3.50
CA ALA A 482 18.42 4.03 4.43
C ALA A 482 19.33 4.55 5.55
N LYS A 483 20.30 5.42 5.21
CA LYS A 483 21.17 6.07 6.18
C LYS A 483 20.39 7.06 7.09
N MET A 484 19.61 7.95 6.50
CA MET A 484 18.81 8.95 7.20
C MET A 484 17.88 8.29 8.24
N ILE A 485 17.20 7.20 7.85
CA ILE A 485 16.30 6.43 8.72
C ILE A 485 17.08 5.72 9.83
N ALA A 486 18.27 5.15 9.52
CA ALA A 486 19.10 4.50 10.53
C ALA A 486 19.56 5.47 11.64
N ASP A 487 19.79 6.73 11.28
CA ASP A 487 20.20 7.79 12.21
C ASP A 487 19.01 8.34 13.06
N ARG A 488 17.74 7.94 12.77
CA ARG A 488 16.51 8.43 13.43
C ARG A 488 15.65 7.29 14.00
N PRO A 489 16.10 6.62 15.08
CA PRO A 489 15.38 5.48 15.66
C PRO A 489 14.00 5.84 16.23
N TRP A 490 13.72 7.13 16.43
CA TRP A 490 12.45 7.65 16.90
C TRP A 490 11.36 7.72 15.82
N LEU A 491 11.70 7.54 14.54
CA LEU A 491 10.69 7.30 13.48
C LEU A 491 9.98 5.98 13.78
N TRP A 492 8.69 6.05 14.18
CA TRP A 492 7.98 4.89 14.68
C TRP A 492 7.78 3.81 13.62
N ALA A 493 7.62 4.19 12.37
CA ALA A 493 7.53 3.27 11.23
C ALA A 493 8.05 3.94 9.96
N THR A 494 8.66 3.15 9.08
CA THR A 494 9.13 3.61 7.76
C THR A 494 8.79 2.58 6.70
N HIS A 495 8.16 3.02 5.60
CA HIS A 495 7.72 2.14 4.52
C HIS A 495 8.17 2.64 3.17
N VAL A 496 9.00 1.87 2.49
CA VAL A 496 9.39 2.16 1.10
C VAL A 496 8.14 2.11 0.21
N TRP A 497 7.97 3.10 -0.62
CA TRP A 497 7.01 3.09 -1.70
C TRP A 497 7.73 2.69 -2.99
N ASN A 498 7.64 1.47 -3.44
CA ASN A 498 6.82 0.35 -3.01
C ASN A 498 7.68 -0.93 -3.01
N MET A 499 7.17 -2.04 -2.46
CA MET A 499 7.87 -3.33 -2.60
C MET A 499 7.94 -3.79 -4.06
N PHE A 500 6.82 -3.64 -4.78
CA PHE A 500 6.66 -4.05 -6.17
C PHE A 500 6.27 -2.87 -7.04
N ASP A 501 6.70 -2.86 -8.30
CA ASP A 501 6.03 -2.07 -9.31
C ASP A 501 4.57 -2.55 -9.40
N PHE A 502 3.65 -1.64 -9.70
CA PHE A 502 2.21 -1.93 -9.71
C PHE A 502 1.50 -1.17 -10.82
N ALA A 503 0.25 -1.56 -11.13
CA ALA A 503 -0.52 -0.91 -12.17
C ALA A 503 -1.03 0.47 -11.75
N ALA A 504 -0.77 1.42 -12.62
CA ALA A 504 -1.31 2.77 -12.58
C ALA A 504 -1.56 3.19 -14.04
N ASP A 505 -2.71 2.82 -14.57
CA ASP A 505 -2.99 2.88 -16.01
C ASP A 505 -2.86 4.29 -16.61
N GLY A 506 -3.05 5.32 -15.79
CA GLY A 506 -2.83 6.71 -16.19
C GLY A 506 -1.37 7.15 -16.32
N ARG A 507 -0.39 6.29 -16.02
CA ARG A 507 1.04 6.62 -16.12
C ARG A 507 1.62 6.22 -17.48
N ASP A 508 2.43 7.10 -18.07
CA ASP A 508 3.20 6.84 -19.28
C ASP A 508 4.68 7.25 -19.16
N GLU A 509 5.22 7.21 -17.96
CA GLU A 509 6.54 7.71 -17.57
C GLU A 509 7.58 6.58 -17.55
N GLY A 510 8.87 6.95 -17.63
CA GLY A 510 9.98 6.02 -17.40
C GLY A 510 10.08 4.86 -18.40
N GLY A 511 9.49 5.01 -19.59
CA GLY A 511 9.55 4.00 -20.66
C GLY A 511 8.69 2.76 -20.43
N LYS A 512 7.73 2.84 -19.48
CA LYS A 512 6.70 1.81 -19.27
C LYS A 512 5.36 2.49 -19.06
N ASN A 513 4.41 2.17 -19.92
CA ASN A 513 3.04 2.65 -19.79
C ASN A 513 2.28 1.81 -18.77
N GLY A 514 1.35 2.45 -18.04
CA GLY A 514 0.45 1.78 -17.11
C GLY A 514 1.09 1.26 -15.82
N GLU A 515 2.35 1.61 -15.52
CA GLU A 515 3.07 1.11 -14.34
C GLU A 515 3.66 2.26 -13.48
N ASN A 516 3.47 2.18 -12.16
CA ASN A 516 4.30 2.90 -11.20
C ASN A 516 5.56 2.07 -10.96
N GLN A 517 6.74 2.65 -11.21
CA GLN A 517 8.03 1.93 -11.23
C GLN A 517 8.88 2.14 -9.96
N LYS A 518 8.25 2.58 -8.84
CA LYS A 518 8.97 2.76 -7.57
C LYS A 518 9.25 1.47 -6.81
N GLY A 519 8.75 0.33 -7.31
CA GLY A 519 9.02 -0.97 -6.72
C GLY A 519 10.51 -1.28 -6.57
N LEU A 520 10.87 -1.98 -5.50
CA LEU A 520 12.19 -2.60 -5.35
C LEU A 520 12.29 -3.89 -6.17
N VAL A 521 11.16 -4.44 -6.60
CA VAL A 521 11.02 -5.60 -7.47
C VAL A 521 10.03 -5.26 -8.57
N THR A 522 10.27 -5.75 -9.80
CA THR A 522 9.38 -5.49 -10.95
C THR A 522 7.99 -6.07 -10.76
N PHE A 523 7.01 -5.52 -11.50
CA PHE A 523 5.60 -5.87 -11.41
C PHE A 523 5.32 -7.37 -11.64
N ASP A 524 6.13 -8.03 -12.48
CA ASP A 524 6.07 -9.47 -12.73
C ASP A 524 6.85 -10.34 -11.72
N ARG A 525 7.45 -9.73 -10.69
CA ARG A 525 8.28 -10.33 -9.63
C ARG A 525 9.61 -10.95 -10.11
N LYS A 526 10.01 -10.74 -11.38
CA LYS A 526 11.19 -11.42 -11.95
C LYS A 526 12.52 -10.74 -11.65
N ILE A 527 12.52 -9.42 -11.49
CA ILE A 527 13.76 -8.67 -11.30
C ILE A 527 13.71 -7.99 -9.92
N LYS A 528 14.63 -8.36 -9.05
CA LYS A 528 15.02 -7.58 -7.87
C LYS A 528 15.93 -6.47 -8.35
N LYS A 529 15.54 -5.22 -8.19
CA LYS A 529 16.37 -4.05 -8.52
C LYS A 529 17.51 -3.94 -7.51
N ASP A 530 18.58 -3.24 -7.85
CA ASP A 530 19.75 -3.16 -6.98
C ASP A 530 19.40 -2.57 -5.59
N ALA A 531 18.45 -1.63 -5.51
CA ALA A 531 17.98 -1.07 -4.24
C ALA A 531 17.32 -2.10 -3.29
N PHE A 532 16.79 -3.23 -3.79
CA PHE A 532 16.33 -4.34 -2.96
C PHE A 532 17.47 -4.87 -2.07
N TYR A 533 18.64 -5.03 -2.64
CA TYR A 533 19.81 -5.56 -1.93
C TYR A 533 20.43 -4.54 -0.96
N LEU A 534 20.23 -3.24 -1.19
CA LEU A 534 20.55 -2.21 -0.22
C LEU A 534 19.79 -2.44 1.09
N TYR A 535 18.46 -2.56 0.99
CA TYR A 535 17.64 -2.81 2.18
C TYR A 535 17.93 -4.17 2.81
N LYS A 536 18.22 -5.20 1.99
CA LYS A 536 18.72 -6.48 2.50
C LYS A 536 19.99 -6.33 3.32
N ALA A 537 20.90 -5.42 2.94
CA ALA A 537 22.09 -5.13 3.71
C ALA A 537 21.82 -4.47 5.05
N TYR A 538 20.78 -3.62 5.12
CA TYR A 538 20.39 -2.93 6.35
C TYR A 538 19.53 -3.80 7.29
N TRP A 539 18.66 -4.62 6.76
CA TRP A 539 17.58 -5.28 7.53
C TRP A 539 17.77 -6.78 7.73
N SER A 540 18.34 -7.47 6.75
CA SER A 540 18.46 -8.94 6.83
C SER A 540 19.61 -9.37 7.75
N LYS A 541 19.32 -10.41 8.57
CA LYS A 541 20.33 -11.12 9.37
C LYS A 541 21.10 -12.18 8.52
N GLN A 542 20.60 -12.52 7.32
CA GLN A 542 21.23 -13.51 6.43
C GLN A 542 22.44 -12.91 5.73
N PRO A 543 23.66 -13.50 5.87
CA PRO A 543 24.84 -12.94 5.24
C PRO A 543 24.79 -13.08 3.72
N PHE A 544 25.21 -12.01 3.02
CA PHE A 544 25.28 -11.98 1.56
C PHE A 544 26.23 -10.89 1.06
N VAL A 545 26.53 -10.91 -0.23
CA VAL A 545 27.16 -9.83 -0.99
C VAL A 545 26.45 -9.68 -2.33
N HIS A 546 26.23 -8.45 -2.78
CA HIS A 546 25.63 -8.13 -4.08
C HIS A 546 26.41 -7.03 -4.77
N THR A 547 26.85 -7.28 -6.01
CA THR A 547 27.50 -6.29 -6.85
C THR A 547 26.43 -5.62 -7.72
N CYS A 548 26.24 -4.32 -7.55
CA CYS A 548 25.28 -3.54 -8.31
C CYS A 548 25.71 -3.35 -9.77
N GLY A 549 24.75 -3.03 -10.64
CA GLY A 549 25.01 -2.72 -12.03
C GLY A 549 25.25 -3.95 -12.91
N SER A 550 24.67 -5.10 -12.59
CA SER A 550 24.70 -6.30 -13.45
C SER A 550 24.06 -6.06 -14.81
N ARG A 551 23.12 -5.10 -14.91
CA ARG A 551 22.45 -4.67 -16.13
C ARG A 551 23.16 -3.50 -16.83
N TYR A 552 24.08 -2.81 -16.17
CA TYR A 552 24.93 -1.77 -16.73
C TYR A 552 26.24 -2.37 -17.25
N VAL A 553 26.17 -3.10 -18.37
CA VAL A 553 27.32 -3.82 -18.94
C VAL A 553 28.25 -2.89 -19.72
N ASP A 554 27.71 -2.12 -20.67
CA ASP A 554 28.49 -1.20 -21.53
C ASP A 554 28.71 0.13 -20.83
N ARG A 555 29.98 0.47 -20.56
CA ARG A 555 30.37 1.67 -19.82
C ARG A 555 31.38 2.48 -20.62
N THR A 556 31.22 3.79 -20.69
CA THR A 556 32.07 4.68 -21.50
C THR A 556 33.20 5.34 -20.71
N GLU A 557 33.12 5.34 -19.41
CA GLU A 557 34.15 5.89 -18.53
C GLU A 557 35.44 5.00 -18.50
N ASP A 558 36.61 5.60 -18.32
CA ASP A 558 37.88 4.88 -18.18
C ASP A 558 38.06 4.24 -16.80
N VAL A 559 37.42 4.84 -15.80
CA VAL A 559 37.35 4.34 -14.42
C VAL A 559 35.88 4.28 -14.06
N THR A 560 35.36 3.07 -13.84
CA THR A 560 33.95 2.87 -13.50
C THR A 560 33.80 2.72 -12.00
N GLU A 561 32.71 3.30 -11.48
CA GLU A 561 32.29 3.08 -10.11
C GLU A 561 31.55 1.73 -10.01
N VAL A 562 31.96 0.92 -9.04
CA VAL A 562 31.33 -0.36 -8.71
C VAL A 562 30.80 -0.28 -7.29
N ARG A 563 29.50 -0.34 -7.13
CA ARG A 563 28.80 -0.39 -5.83
C ARG A 563 28.57 -1.82 -5.41
N VAL A 564 28.78 -2.11 -4.13
CA VAL A 564 28.53 -3.43 -3.56
C VAL A 564 27.76 -3.28 -2.27
N TYR A 565 26.67 -4.01 -2.14
CA TYR A 565 25.87 -4.08 -0.93
C TYR A 565 26.12 -5.37 -0.18
N SER A 566 26.36 -5.27 1.12
CA SER A 566 26.60 -6.44 1.98
C SER A 566 26.29 -6.10 3.44
N ASN A 567 25.82 -7.07 4.20
CA ASN A 567 25.73 -6.99 5.66
C ASN A 567 26.95 -7.57 6.38
N LEU A 568 27.96 -7.99 5.62
CA LEU A 568 29.24 -8.47 6.17
C LEU A 568 30.22 -7.31 6.36
N PRO A 569 31.14 -7.38 7.34
CA PRO A 569 31.98 -6.25 7.75
C PRO A 569 33.12 -5.91 6.77
N GLU A 570 33.43 -6.80 5.81
CA GLU A 570 34.54 -6.64 4.87
C GLU A 570 34.14 -7.18 3.50
N VAL A 571 34.48 -6.42 2.45
CA VAL A 571 34.30 -6.80 1.05
C VAL A 571 35.60 -6.60 0.28
N SER A 572 36.01 -7.64 -0.45
CA SER A 572 37.16 -7.61 -1.38
C SER A 572 36.65 -7.63 -2.82
N LEU A 573 37.09 -6.69 -3.64
CA LEU A 573 36.74 -6.62 -5.07
C LEU A 573 37.87 -7.16 -5.93
N TYR A 574 37.52 -7.99 -6.90
CA TYR A 574 38.43 -8.57 -7.87
C TYR A 574 38.05 -8.18 -9.30
N LYS A 575 39.04 -7.91 -10.15
CA LYS A 575 38.85 -7.73 -11.59
C LYS A 575 39.63 -8.83 -12.30
N ASP A 576 38.97 -9.64 -13.12
CA ASP A 576 39.58 -10.76 -13.85
C ASP A 576 40.39 -11.69 -12.93
N GLY A 577 39.89 -11.94 -11.72
CA GLY A 577 40.52 -12.76 -10.71
C GLY A 577 41.66 -12.09 -9.89
N HIS A 578 42.02 -10.84 -10.21
CA HIS A 578 43.02 -10.09 -9.48
C HIS A 578 42.38 -9.13 -8.47
N LEU A 579 42.90 -9.15 -7.24
CA LEU A 579 42.42 -8.26 -6.18
C LEU A 579 42.65 -6.79 -6.58
N VAL A 580 41.57 -6.01 -6.54
CA VAL A 580 41.58 -4.55 -6.74
C VAL A 580 41.77 -3.84 -5.42
N GLU A 581 40.89 -4.09 -4.46
CA GLU A 581 40.90 -3.45 -3.14
C GLU A 581 40.03 -4.25 -2.15
N THR A 582 40.34 -4.11 -0.85
CA THR A 582 39.52 -4.61 0.25
C THR A 582 39.05 -3.43 1.10
N LYS A 583 37.73 -3.34 1.34
CA LYS A 583 37.13 -2.28 2.18
C LYS A 583 36.44 -2.90 3.39
N LYS A 584 36.48 -2.17 4.53
CA LYS A 584 35.88 -2.57 5.79
C LYS A 584 34.80 -1.59 6.23
N GLY A 585 33.81 -2.11 6.93
CA GLY A 585 32.71 -1.35 7.52
C GLY A 585 31.61 -0.99 6.53
N GLY A 586 30.49 -0.57 7.06
CA GLY A 586 29.36 -0.09 6.24
C GLY A 586 28.44 -1.19 5.72
N LYS A 587 27.48 -0.74 4.92
CA LYS A 587 26.51 -1.56 4.18
C LYS A 587 26.68 -1.35 2.68
N VAL A 588 27.31 -0.23 2.31
CA VAL A 588 27.58 0.21 0.95
C VAL A 588 29.08 0.34 0.79
N PHE A 589 29.65 -0.38 -0.18
CA PHE A 589 31.06 -0.37 -0.50
C PHE A 589 31.22 0.12 -1.94
N VAL A 590 31.95 1.22 -2.14
CA VAL A 590 32.14 1.85 -3.45
C VAL A 590 33.61 1.70 -3.87
N PHE A 591 33.85 1.15 -5.06
CA PHE A 591 35.17 0.93 -5.63
C PHE A 591 35.30 1.65 -6.97
N ASN A 592 36.48 2.21 -7.26
CA ASN A 592 36.80 2.80 -8.54
C ASN A 592 37.70 1.82 -9.33
N VAL A 593 37.21 1.33 -10.46
CA VAL A 593 37.84 0.25 -11.22
C VAL A 593 38.22 0.72 -12.62
N PRO A 594 39.49 0.78 -12.98
CA PRO A 594 39.88 1.06 -14.37
C PRO A 594 39.46 -0.07 -15.31
N ILE A 595 38.81 0.30 -16.44
CA ILE A 595 38.36 -0.64 -17.46
C ILE A 595 38.90 -0.29 -18.85
N THR A 596 39.25 -1.32 -19.63
CA THR A 596 39.84 -1.15 -20.96
C THR A 596 39.21 -2.02 -22.04
N GLY A 597 38.31 -2.91 -21.64
CA GLY A 597 37.63 -3.87 -22.50
C GLY A 597 36.57 -4.64 -21.71
N LYS A 598 36.40 -5.92 -22.01
CA LYS A 598 35.53 -6.82 -21.25
C LYS A 598 36.23 -7.32 -20.00
N HIS A 599 35.57 -7.15 -18.87
CA HIS A 599 36.08 -7.57 -17.57
C HIS A 599 34.99 -8.28 -16.77
N SER A 600 35.44 -9.24 -15.94
CA SER A 600 34.65 -9.82 -14.85
C SER A 600 35.00 -9.08 -13.57
N ILE A 601 33.99 -8.55 -12.90
CA ILE A 601 34.11 -7.89 -11.60
C ILE A 601 33.44 -8.77 -10.55
N GLU A 602 34.19 -9.22 -9.56
CA GLU A 602 33.71 -10.11 -8.51
C GLU A 602 33.90 -9.47 -7.15
N ALA A 603 32.83 -9.32 -6.39
CA ALA A 603 32.87 -8.97 -4.97
C ALA A 603 32.83 -10.24 -4.12
N ARG A 604 33.68 -10.33 -3.11
CA ARG A 604 33.73 -11.43 -2.14
C ARG A 604 33.62 -10.89 -0.73
N ALA A 605 32.75 -11.53 0.07
CA ALA A 605 32.58 -11.24 1.49
C ALA A 605 32.37 -12.56 2.25
N GLY A 606 33.29 -12.94 3.12
CA GLY A 606 33.28 -14.25 3.78
C GLY A 606 33.23 -15.40 2.77
N ALA A 607 32.22 -16.25 2.84
CA ALA A 607 31.98 -17.37 1.92
C ALA A 607 31.11 -17.01 0.71
N TYR A 608 30.71 -15.75 0.57
CA TYR A 608 29.77 -15.29 -0.46
C TYR A 608 30.50 -14.53 -1.56
N SER A 609 30.00 -14.66 -2.79
CA SER A 609 30.47 -13.88 -3.93
C SER A 609 29.37 -13.45 -4.85
N SER A 610 29.59 -12.33 -5.56
CA SER A 610 28.69 -11.78 -6.57
C SER A 610 29.50 -11.26 -7.74
N VAL A 611 29.13 -11.64 -8.95
CA VAL A 611 29.90 -11.33 -10.18
C VAL A 611 29.02 -10.54 -11.13
N ILE A 612 29.61 -9.49 -11.73
CA ILE A 612 29.03 -8.77 -12.86
C ILE A 612 30.04 -8.75 -14.02
N LEU A 613 29.52 -8.54 -15.23
CA LEU A 613 30.33 -8.31 -16.41
C LEU A 613 30.26 -6.84 -16.79
N VAL A 614 31.39 -6.25 -17.12
CA VAL A 614 31.49 -4.88 -17.65
C VAL A 614 32.26 -4.89 -18.97
N ASN A 615 31.91 -3.97 -19.86
CA ASN A 615 32.53 -3.79 -21.15
C ASN A 615 32.84 -2.31 -21.36
N LYS A 616 34.10 -1.96 -21.61
CA LYS A 616 34.46 -0.59 -22.01
C LYS A 616 33.97 -0.34 -23.43
N ALA A 617 32.92 0.44 -23.55
CA ALA A 617 32.34 0.87 -24.83
C ALA A 617 32.96 2.20 -25.30
N THR A 618 32.99 2.44 -26.59
CA THR A 618 33.42 3.71 -27.19
C THR A 618 32.31 4.76 -27.21
N GLU A 619 31.07 4.32 -27.27
CA GLU A 619 29.87 5.14 -27.33
C GLU A 619 28.86 4.69 -26.26
N PRO A 620 28.05 5.62 -25.74
CA PRO A 620 26.97 5.26 -24.82
C PRO A 620 25.99 4.28 -25.47
N ASN A 621 25.55 3.29 -24.72
CA ASN A 621 24.49 2.39 -25.17
C ASN A 621 23.14 3.13 -25.07
N PRO A 622 22.47 3.39 -26.22
CA PRO A 622 21.22 4.17 -26.22
C PRO A 622 20.07 3.48 -25.46
N ALA A 623 20.16 2.18 -25.23
CA ALA A 623 19.14 1.46 -24.46
C ALA A 623 19.15 1.79 -22.96
N TYR A 624 20.21 2.42 -22.46
CA TYR A 624 20.33 2.80 -21.04
C TYR A 624 19.69 4.12 -20.67
N ALA A 625 19.21 4.88 -21.63
CA ALA A 625 18.54 6.14 -21.40
C ALA A 625 17.18 6.14 -22.09
N MET A 626 16.25 6.90 -21.54
CA MET A 626 14.98 7.15 -22.21
C MET A 626 15.24 7.83 -23.56
N SER A 627 14.63 7.29 -24.63
CA SER A 627 14.72 7.87 -25.99
C SER A 627 14.07 9.24 -26.08
N ASN A 628 13.09 9.52 -25.21
CA ASN A 628 12.44 10.83 -25.06
C ASN A 628 12.37 11.16 -23.57
N ARG A 629 13.05 12.23 -23.15
CA ARG A 629 12.87 12.81 -21.81
C ARG A 629 11.50 13.48 -21.61
N GLN A 630 10.56 13.24 -22.51
CA GLN A 630 9.25 13.84 -22.46
C GLN A 630 8.38 13.11 -21.43
N VAL A 631 8.05 13.80 -20.39
CA VAL A 631 7.00 13.43 -19.48
C VAL A 631 5.66 13.67 -20.19
N VAL A 632 4.93 12.61 -20.49
CA VAL A 632 3.53 12.59 -20.93
C VAL A 632 3.22 13.27 -22.28
N ASN A 633 3.24 12.50 -23.36
CA ASN A 633 2.80 12.95 -24.69
C ASN A 633 1.33 12.66 -25.01
N ASN A 634 0.65 11.81 -24.28
CA ASN A 634 -0.69 11.33 -24.64
C ASN A 634 -1.83 12.34 -24.44
N TRP A 635 -1.51 13.56 -23.99
CA TRP A 635 -2.51 14.58 -23.69
C TRP A 635 -2.78 15.54 -24.83
N PHE A 636 -1.96 15.51 -25.91
CA PHE A 636 -1.99 16.48 -26.98
C PHE A 636 -1.91 15.81 -28.35
N ASP A 637 -2.98 15.93 -29.12
CA ASP A 637 -2.94 15.71 -30.56
C ASP A 637 -2.36 16.97 -31.20
N GLY A 638 -1.04 16.99 -31.48
CA GLY A 638 -0.40 18.07 -32.23
C GLY A 638 1.06 18.31 -31.85
N GLU A 639 1.85 18.73 -32.83
CA GLU A 639 3.22 19.23 -32.61
C GLU A 639 3.16 20.54 -31.81
N LEU A 640 3.96 20.67 -30.75
CA LEU A 640 4.10 21.88 -29.99
C LEU A 640 5.00 22.86 -30.78
N ASP A 641 4.57 24.09 -30.93
CA ASP A 641 5.43 25.17 -31.43
C ASP A 641 6.42 25.56 -30.33
N GLU A 642 7.67 25.12 -30.45
CA GLU A 642 8.74 25.40 -29.48
C GLU A 642 9.07 26.89 -29.33
N THR A 643 8.67 27.72 -30.28
CA THR A 643 8.81 29.18 -30.20
C THR A 643 7.76 29.83 -29.31
N CYS A 644 6.72 29.07 -28.95
CA CYS A 644 5.65 29.47 -28.03
C CYS A 644 5.83 28.83 -26.66
N TRP A 645 5.24 29.47 -25.66
CA TRP A 645 5.15 28.87 -24.33
C TRP A 645 4.25 27.65 -24.34
N SER A 646 4.61 26.65 -23.52
CA SER A 646 3.86 25.40 -23.38
C SER A 646 3.82 24.96 -21.91
N ILE A 647 2.97 24.01 -21.62
CA ILE A 647 2.95 23.36 -20.30
C ILE A 647 4.24 22.55 -20.03
N LYS A 648 5.05 22.30 -21.03
CA LYS A 648 6.35 21.59 -20.91
C LYS A 648 7.51 22.49 -20.55
N ASP A 649 7.30 23.80 -20.59
CA ASP A 649 8.31 24.75 -20.18
C ASP A 649 8.49 24.77 -18.67
N ASN A 650 9.68 25.21 -18.25
CA ASN A 650 10.02 25.32 -16.84
C ASN A 650 9.09 26.32 -16.13
N MET A 651 8.54 25.91 -14.98
CA MET A 651 7.56 26.71 -14.25
C MET A 651 8.10 28.06 -13.79
N ALA A 652 9.34 28.11 -13.29
CA ALA A 652 9.95 29.37 -12.84
C ALA A 652 10.18 30.32 -14.01
N ALA A 653 10.65 29.81 -15.14
CA ALA A 653 10.83 30.62 -16.36
C ALA A 653 9.49 31.15 -16.88
N ALA A 654 8.47 30.33 -16.93
CA ALA A 654 7.12 30.71 -17.34
C ALA A 654 6.48 31.74 -16.40
N MET A 655 6.68 31.60 -15.08
CA MET A 655 6.21 32.57 -14.08
C MET A 655 6.95 33.94 -14.17
N ALA A 656 8.21 33.94 -14.62
CA ALA A 656 8.99 35.17 -14.81
C ALA A 656 8.63 35.93 -16.08
N ASP A 657 7.96 35.29 -17.04
CA ASP A 657 7.54 35.92 -18.29
C ASP A 657 6.40 36.93 -18.06
N ALA A 658 6.49 38.09 -18.69
CA ALA A 658 5.54 39.17 -18.46
C ALA A 658 4.10 38.88 -18.96
N LYS A 659 3.96 37.95 -19.92
CA LYS A 659 2.66 37.59 -20.53
C LYS A 659 2.07 36.33 -19.89
N VAL A 660 2.93 35.34 -19.60
CA VAL A 660 2.54 34.04 -19.07
C VAL A 660 2.41 34.06 -17.54
N GLY A 661 3.32 34.77 -16.86
CA GLY A 661 3.32 34.84 -15.39
C GLY A 661 1.98 35.21 -14.75
N PRO A 662 1.28 36.26 -15.24
CA PRO A 662 -0.05 36.61 -14.74
C PRO A 662 -1.10 35.52 -14.91
N VAL A 663 -1.04 34.75 -16.03
CA VAL A 663 -1.98 33.63 -16.30
C VAL A 663 -1.75 32.49 -15.32
N LEU A 664 -0.50 32.08 -15.15
CA LEU A 664 -0.14 31.02 -14.22
C LEU A 664 -0.39 31.42 -12.76
N LYS A 665 -0.10 32.66 -12.41
CA LYS A 665 -0.38 33.21 -11.08
C LYS A 665 -1.88 33.17 -10.74
N ALA A 666 -2.74 33.54 -11.67
CA ALA A 666 -4.19 33.48 -11.45
C ALA A 666 -4.68 32.03 -11.18
N ILE A 667 -4.08 31.04 -11.83
CA ILE A 667 -4.39 29.61 -11.62
C ILE A 667 -3.86 29.14 -10.29
N THR A 668 -2.61 29.46 -9.94
CA THR A 668 -2.01 29.08 -8.67
C THR A 668 -2.68 29.77 -7.49
N ASP A 669 -3.06 31.04 -7.61
CA ASP A 669 -3.81 31.78 -6.59
C ASP A 669 -5.21 31.17 -6.38
N LYS A 670 -5.90 30.74 -7.45
CA LYS A 670 -7.18 30.03 -7.35
C LYS A 670 -7.04 28.66 -6.69
N ALA A 671 -6.01 27.90 -7.04
CA ALA A 671 -5.70 26.62 -6.40
C ALA A 671 -5.31 26.80 -4.94
N ALA A 672 -4.54 27.84 -4.61
CA ALA A 672 -4.19 28.19 -3.25
C ALA A 672 -5.41 28.60 -2.41
N ALA A 673 -6.32 29.40 -2.99
CA ALA A 673 -7.57 29.78 -2.33
C ALA A 673 -8.48 28.58 -2.03
N ALA A 674 -8.47 27.57 -2.90
CA ALA A 674 -9.20 26.31 -2.68
C ALA A 674 -8.58 25.42 -1.57
N ARG A 675 -7.30 25.62 -1.23
CA ARG A 675 -6.55 24.90 -0.20
C ARG A 675 -6.45 25.64 1.14
N GLY A 676 -7.05 26.82 1.26
CA GLY A 676 -7.27 27.55 2.51
C GLY A 676 -6.00 27.79 3.35
N ASP A 677 -5.92 27.13 4.50
CA ASP A 677 -4.87 27.27 5.52
C ASP A 677 -3.48 26.83 5.05
N VAL A 678 -3.37 25.87 4.14
CA VAL A 678 -2.08 25.41 3.57
C VAL A 678 -1.41 26.55 2.80
N ALA A 679 -2.18 27.31 2.02
CA ALA A 679 -1.65 28.43 1.25
C ALA A 679 -1.19 29.59 2.15
N ALA A 680 -1.88 29.85 3.25
CA ALA A 680 -1.50 30.89 4.23
C ALA A 680 -0.20 30.49 4.95
N ALA A 681 -0.07 29.24 5.38
CA ALA A 681 1.10 28.75 6.09
C ALA A 681 2.38 28.74 5.23
N VAL A 682 2.26 28.43 3.93
CA VAL A 682 3.39 28.55 3.00
C VAL A 682 3.87 29.99 2.89
N LYS A 683 2.96 30.93 2.81
CA LYS A 683 3.28 32.36 2.62
C LYS A 683 4.06 32.96 3.80
N ASP A 684 3.84 32.46 5.00
CA ASP A 684 4.45 32.95 6.23
C ASP A 684 5.71 32.14 6.66
N ASN A 685 6.08 31.10 5.90
CA ASN A 685 7.25 30.26 6.18
C ASN A 685 8.35 30.44 5.12
N PRO A 686 9.43 31.21 5.40
CA PRO A 686 10.49 31.47 4.43
C PRO A 686 11.20 30.20 3.89
N ALA A 687 11.30 29.16 4.69
CA ALA A 687 11.92 27.90 4.27
C ALA A 687 11.04 27.16 3.24
N LEU A 688 9.72 27.16 3.46
CA LEU A 688 8.77 26.59 2.52
C LEU A 688 8.67 27.40 1.22
N VAL A 689 8.69 28.73 1.31
CA VAL A 689 8.75 29.60 0.12
C VAL A 689 9.99 29.30 -0.71
N ALA A 690 11.17 29.22 -0.07
CA ALA A 690 12.42 28.89 -0.75
C ALA A 690 12.42 27.46 -1.34
N MET A 691 11.71 26.52 -0.71
CA MET A 691 11.51 25.17 -1.23
C MET A 691 10.61 25.17 -2.46
N MET A 692 9.49 25.89 -2.42
CA MET A 692 8.58 26.03 -3.56
C MET A 692 9.24 26.74 -4.74
N GLU A 693 10.04 27.79 -4.49
CA GLU A 693 10.83 28.46 -5.52
C GLU A 693 11.83 27.49 -6.18
N ARG A 694 12.51 26.66 -5.39
CA ARG A 694 13.40 25.60 -5.92
C ARG A 694 12.63 24.53 -6.70
N ALA A 695 11.45 24.13 -6.22
CA ALA A 695 10.58 23.21 -6.94
C ALA A 695 10.13 23.82 -8.30
N MET A 696 9.70 25.09 -8.31
CA MET A 696 9.32 25.78 -9.53
C MET A 696 10.49 25.88 -10.54
N GLN A 697 11.73 26.02 -10.06
CA GLN A 697 12.92 26.06 -10.93
C GLN A 697 13.20 24.71 -11.63
N ARG A 698 12.64 23.62 -11.16
CA ARG A 698 12.93 22.26 -11.62
C ARG A 698 11.74 21.54 -12.23
N MET A 699 10.54 22.07 -12.06
CA MET A 699 9.31 21.49 -12.58
C MET A 699 8.84 22.17 -13.85
N THR A 700 8.17 21.40 -14.69
CA THR A 700 7.40 21.96 -15.81
C THR A 700 6.08 22.56 -15.29
N VAL A 701 5.48 23.44 -16.07
CA VAL A 701 4.13 23.95 -15.81
C VAL A 701 3.12 22.81 -15.63
N GLU A 702 3.22 21.81 -16.48
CA GLU A 702 2.38 20.60 -16.40
C GLU A 702 2.58 19.83 -15.08
N GLY A 703 3.83 19.56 -14.70
CA GLY A 703 4.15 18.87 -13.45
C GLY A 703 3.56 19.57 -12.23
N MET A 704 3.63 20.91 -12.20
CA MET A 704 3.04 21.72 -11.13
C MET A 704 1.52 21.62 -11.11
N LEU A 705 0.88 21.68 -12.29
CA LEU A 705 -0.58 21.60 -12.41
C LEU A 705 -1.12 20.24 -11.99
N LYS A 706 -0.45 19.15 -12.37
CA LYS A 706 -0.79 17.79 -11.94
C LYS A 706 -0.70 17.64 -10.41
N GLN A 707 0.37 18.16 -9.81
CA GLN A 707 0.50 18.19 -8.35
C GLN A 707 -0.59 19.05 -7.68
N ALA A 708 -1.02 20.13 -8.36
CA ALA A 708 -2.12 20.96 -7.90
C ALA A 708 -3.50 20.29 -8.08
N GLY A 709 -3.57 19.09 -8.67
CA GLY A 709 -4.80 18.35 -8.88
C GLY A 709 -5.65 18.89 -10.06
N ALA A 710 -5.00 19.56 -11.03
CA ALA A 710 -5.67 19.99 -12.24
C ALA A 710 -6.06 18.75 -13.08
N ASP A 711 -7.29 18.75 -13.58
CA ASP A 711 -7.76 17.72 -14.51
C ASP A 711 -7.15 17.90 -15.91
N ALA A 712 -7.22 16.83 -16.68
CA ALA A 712 -6.67 16.74 -18.01
C ALA A 712 -7.15 17.85 -18.97
N GLU A 713 -8.45 18.11 -18.95
CA GLU A 713 -9.02 19.11 -19.86
C GLU A 713 -8.56 20.53 -19.48
N SER A 714 -8.44 20.82 -18.20
CA SER A 714 -7.89 22.09 -17.70
C SER A 714 -6.45 22.29 -18.13
N ILE A 715 -5.60 21.26 -18.06
CA ILE A 715 -4.22 21.30 -18.53
C ILE A 715 -4.17 21.51 -20.04
N LYS A 716 -5.00 20.81 -20.79
CA LYS A 716 -5.11 20.93 -22.26
C LYS A 716 -5.56 22.35 -22.69
N GLN A 717 -6.53 22.92 -21.99
CA GLN A 717 -7.01 24.28 -22.24
C GLN A 717 -5.90 25.30 -21.95
N LEU A 718 -5.17 25.16 -20.85
CA LEU A 718 -4.06 26.04 -20.55
C LEU A 718 -2.97 25.94 -21.62
N ASN A 719 -2.63 24.73 -22.08
CA ASN A 719 -1.63 24.59 -23.13
C ASN A 719 -2.03 25.31 -24.43
N ARG A 720 -3.30 25.26 -24.83
CA ARG A 720 -3.81 26.04 -25.97
C ARG A 720 -3.60 27.54 -25.80
N VAL A 721 -3.78 28.07 -24.58
CA VAL A 721 -3.52 29.47 -24.26
C VAL A 721 -2.03 29.78 -24.36
N LEU A 722 -1.18 28.93 -23.76
CA LEU A 722 0.28 29.11 -23.77
C LEU A 722 0.86 29.04 -25.18
N GLN A 723 0.37 28.13 -26.02
CA GLN A 723 0.78 27.97 -27.42
C GLN A 723 0.37 29.17 -28.29
N GLY A 724 -0.46 30.08 -27.82
CA GLY A 724 -0.73 31.39 -28.43
C GLY A 724 0.24 32.47 -28.00
N ILE A 725 1.19 32.21 -27.10
CA ILE A 725 2.11 33.24 -26.56
C ILE A 725 3.55 32.89 -26.94
N LYS A 726 4.15 33.69 -27.80
CA LYS A 726 5.55 33.54 -28.20
C LYS A 726 6.50 33.87 -27.06
N LYS A 727 7.54 33.06 -26.92
CA LYS A 727 8.67 33.31 -26.02
C LYS A 727 9.42 34.58 -26.53
N ASP A 728 9.71 35.47 -25.62
CA ASP A 728 10.62 36.59 -25.94
C ASP A 728 12.06 36.02 -25.97
N VAL A 729 12.65 35.87 -27.13
CA VAL A 729 13.99 35.30 -27.38
C VAL A 729 15.08 36.23 -26.91
#